data_7b9fd3fb039eea8b59b5d0c9ee9186f4
#
_entry.id   7b9fd3fb039eea8b59b5d0c9ee9186f4
#
_cell.length_a   1.000
_cell.length_b   1.000
_cell.length_c   1.000
_cell.angle_alpha   90.00
_cell.angle_beta   90.00
_cell.angle_gamma   90.00
#
_symmetry.space_group_name_H-M   'P 1'
#
loop_
_entity.id
_entity.type
_entity.pdbx_description
1 polymer ?
#
loop_
_entity_poly.entity_id
_entity_poly.type
_entity_poly.pdbx_seq_one_letter_code
_entity_poly.pdbx_strand_id
1 'polypeptide(L)'
;MDVTKVDLPKISLGRNILSDVNEALGREWLVTNGLGGYASSTVLGINTRKYHGLLVAAFNPPINRWVLLTKLDEEIKIGTETYALGANEFHDVMHPEGYRFLSNFVLNPLPTYKYAVEGVKLQKTIFMPYMKNATAVTYEVYNPLEQKVSIRVSPLINSRHIYSITDKDTLPWSFIQKRCGEGVLIEPSDSLSSLILSSGNDHSFVEESWWVEKIFFRVDASRSESSSDDYFRPGCFKFSVDPKETKKFYVLAVAGKNGDEAKNLFSSFGNGIDDIDLLRREELERRKGLLEQFRERHADLEMEDWLKWLIQAADSFIVSRASTKKKSVIAGYTWFDDWGRDSLISLPGLTLVTGRFQDAQEILLTFEHYCNKGIIPNRFSDKAGDIPLYNTVDATLWFFNAVLQYLKYTGDFDFVQEKLWKTLNQIIEYHVQGTTFGIHMEEDGLIAHGPQLTWMDATTIDRFVTPRDGKAVEIQALWYNALKTMQLLAKRFNQSDKTEKYYSMAEKARESFSQKFWNPKKGCLFDVVNNDGADSTLRPNQVIAASLDFPILDRKRRNKIIETVWKRLWGRYGLKTLPEDDPRYIGEYLGDWTHRDSAYHNGTVWAWLLGPFTTAFLKTKNHEEYWRKFAFKSFLQPLFREEIHRAGLGTISEIFDGNEPHISRGCIAQAWSVAEPLRAYVEDIAFVRPPHEKEVLENLAY
;
A
#
# COMPACT_ATOMS: atom_id res chain seq x y z
N MET A 1 12.58 17.90 -30.38
CA MET A 1 11.85 17.52 -29.19
C MET A 1 12.86 17.44 -28.06
N ASP A 2 12.64 18.18 -27.00
CA ASP A 2 13.55 18.20 -25.85
C ASP A 2 13.40 16.85 -25.11
N VAL A 3 14.38 15.98 -25.26
CA VAL A 3 14.40 14.59 -24.77
C VAL A 3 14.46 14.53 -23.22
N THR A 4 14.43 15.67 -22.53
CA THR A 4 14.73 15.80 -21.10
C THR A 4 13.52 15.80 -20.16
N LYS A 5 12.28 15.93 -20.61
CA LYS A 5 11.10 16.00 -19.74
C LYS A 5 10.33 14.69 -19.72
N VAL A 6 10.10 14.13 -18.53
CA VAL A 6 9.19 12.98 -18.33
C VAL A 6 7.79 13.52 -18.10
N ASP A 7 6.83 13.07 -18.92
CA ASP A 7 5.41 13.38 -18.69
C ASP A 7 4.83 12.49 -17.58
N LEU A 8 3.95 13.09 -16.77
CA LEU A 8 3.20 12.36 -15.77
C LEU A 8 2.22 11.36 -16.41
N PRO A 9 2.01 10.18 -15.82
CA PRO A 9 1.12 9.17 -16.38
C PRO A 9 -0.35 9.60 -16.27
N LYS A 10 -1.19 9.05 -17.16
CA LYS A 10 -2.60 9.42 -17.24
C LYS A 10 -3.51 8.22 -17.46
N ILE A 11 -4.58 8.15 -16.65
CA ILE A 11 -5.73 7.28 -16.87
C ILE A 11 -6.94 8.17 -17.15
N SER A 12 -7.69 7.88 -18.20
CA SER A 12 -8.89 8.66 -18.57
C SER A 12 -10.07 7.73 -18.80
N LEU A 13 -11.16 7.94 -18.09
CA LEU A 13 -12.38 7.15 -18.15
C LEU A 13 -13.51 8.01 -18.69
N GLY A 14 -14.00 7.63 -19.86
CA GLY A 14 -15.13 8.31 -20.53
C GLY A 14 -16.48 7.67 -20.17
N ARG A 15 -17.52 8.13 -20.86
CA ARG A 15 -18.90 7.67 -20.66
C ARG A 15 -19.08 6.16 -20.84
N ASN A 16 -18.29 5.51 -21.67
CA ASN A 16 -18.33 4.06 -21.87
C ASN A 16 -18.12 3.25 -20.58
N ILE A 17 -17.35 3.77 -19.63
CA ILE A 17 -17.13 3.18 -18.29
C ILE A 17 -18.07 3.84 -17.26
N LEU A 18 -18.16 5.18 -17.27
CA LEU A 18 -18.85 5.93 -16.23
C LEU A 18 -20.38 5.75 -16.25
N SER A 19 -20.97 5.27 -17.35
CA SER A 19 -22.41 4.96 -17.44
C SER A 19 -22.78 3.58 -16.91
N ASP A 20 -21.82 2.65 -16.79
CA ASP A 20 -22.01 1.42 -16.02
C ASP A 20 -21.63 1.69 -14.56
N VAL A 21 -22.66 1.93 -13.74
CA VAL A 21 -22.47 2.33 -12.33
C VAL A 21 -21.70 1.25 -11.55
N ASN A 22 -21.96 -0.04 -11.78
CA ASN A 22 -21.31 -1.11 -11.04
C ASN A 22 -19.82 -1.25 -11.43
N GLU A 23 -19.54 -1.14 -12.73
CA GLU A 23 -18.17 -1.15 -13.23
C GLU A 23 -17.38 0.08 -12.73
N ALA A 24 -17.99 1.26 -12.73
CA ALA A 24 -17.36 2.49 -12.27
C ALA A 24 -17.14 2.52 -10.76
N LEU A 25 -18.08 2.01 -9.95
CA LEU A 25 -17.93 1.90 -8.49
C LEU A 25 -16.85 0.88 -8.06
N GLY A 26 -16.50 -0.05 -8.95
CA GLY A 26 -15.36 -0.96 -8.75
C GLY A 26 -13.99 -0.29 -8.96
N ARG A 27 -13.92 0.98 -9.40
CA ARG A 27 -12.68 1.73 -9.62
C ARG A 27 -12.53 2.82 -8.58
N GLU A 28 -11.46 2.72 -7.82
CA GLU A 28 -11.13 3.62 -6.72
C GLU A 28 -9.78 4.33 -7.00
N TRP A 29 -9.65 5.54 -6.53
CA TRP A 29 -8.41 6.30 -6.62
C TRP A 29 -7.87 6.62 -5.23
N LEU A 30 -6.55 6.87 -5.14
CA LEU A 30 -5.83 7.17 -3.92
C LEU A 30 -4.88 8.35 -4.14
N VAL A 31 -4.88 9.29 -3.19
CA VAL A 31 -3.87 10.34 -3.03
C VAL A 31 -3.39 10.32 -1.60
N THR A 32 -2.07 10.37 -1.37
CA THR A 32 -1.46 10.31 -0.04
C THR A 32 -0.66 11.56 0.27
N ASN A 33 -0.44 11.84 1.56
CA ASN A 33 0.28 13.03 2.01
C ASN A 33 1.67 12.77 2.61
N GLY A 34 2.17 11.53 2.59
CA GLY A 34 3.45 11.16 3.20
C GLY A 34 3.46 11.08 4.74
N LEU A 35 2.31 11.34 5.38
CA LEU A 35 2.11 11.19 6.83
C LEU A 35 1.28 9.96 7.22
N GLY A 36 0.85 9.15 6.24
CA GLY A 36 -0.13 8.07 6.43
C GLY A 36 -1.58 8.53 6.24
N GLY A 37 -1.83 9.84 6.15
CA GLY A 37 -3.11 10.41 5.74
C GLY A 37 -3.33 10.28 4.24
N TYR A 38 -4.60 10.25 3.84
CA TYR A 38 -4.97 10.05 2.43
C TYR A 38 -6.31 10.67 2.06
N ALA A 39 -6.55 10.79 0.75
CA ALA A 39 -7.85 10.99 0.13
C ALA A 39 -8.14 9.82 -0.81
N SER A 40 -9.35 9.28 -0.77
CA SER A 40 -9.79 8.17 -1.62
C SER A 40 -11.29 8.18 -1.80
N SER A 41 -11.75 7.84 -2.99
CA SER A 41 -13.15 7.60 -3.34
C SER A 41 -13.23 6.81 -4.65
N THR A 42 -14.44 6.55 -5.14
CA THR A 42 -14.64 5.96 -6.47
C THR A 42 -14.57 7.00 -7.59
N VAL A 43 -14.44 6.55 -8.82
CA VAL A 43 -14.45 7.45 -10.00
C VAL A 43 -15.80 8.15 -10.24
N LEU A 44 -16.86 7.72 -9.57
CA LEU A 44 -18.15 8.41 -9.55
C LEU A 44 -18.29 9.39 -8.37
N GLY A 45 -17.33 9.44 -7.44
CA GLY A 45 -17.42 10.25 -6.23
C GLY A 45 -18.42 9.72 -5.19
N ILE A 46 -18.83 8.45 -5.31
CA ILE A 46 -19.67 7.74 -4.34
C ILE A 46 -18.75 6.95 -3.41
N ASN A 47 -18.92 7.11 -2.12
CA ASN A 47 -18.16 6.34 -1.14
C ASN A 47 -18.77 4.95 -0.98
N THR A 48 -17.99 3.91 -1.22
CA THR A 48 -18.41 2.50 -1.14
C THR A 48 -17.82 1.76 0.05
N ARG A 49 -16.93 2.44 0.79
CA ARG A 49 -16.23 1.94 1.98
C ARG A 49 -16.25 2.98 3.09
N LYS A 50 -16.33 2.55 4.34
CA LYS A 50 -16.17 3.44 5.52
C LYS A 50 -14.80 4.15 5.54
N TYR A 51 -13.83 3.62 4.83
CA TYR A 51 -12.47 4.16 4.68
C TYR A 51 -12.36 5.29 3.65
N HIS A 52 -13.39 5.51 2.81
CA HIS A 52 -13.37 6.61 1.85
C HIS A 52 -13.53 7.97 2.53
N GLY A 53 -12.80 8.95 2.02
CA GLY A 53 -12.88 10.34 2.46
C GLY A 53 -11.94 11.21 1.65
N LEU A 54 -12.24 12.50 1.54
CA LEU A 54 -11.37 13.49 0.90
C LEU A 54 -10.29 14.02 1.85
N LEU A 55 -10.47 13.85 3.17
CA LEU A 55 -9.41 14.08 4.17
C LEU A 55 -9.53 13.03 5.26
N VAL A 56 -8.66 12.03 5.18
CA VAL A 56 -8.37 11.10 6.25
C VAL A 56 -7.00 11.50 6.81
N ALA A 57 -6.99 12.11 8.00
CA ALA A 57 -5.80 12.66 8.63
C ALA A 57 -5.12 11.64 9.55
N ALA A 58 -3.80 11.57 9.53
CA ALA A 58 -3.01 10.78 10.47
C ALA A 58 -2.55 11.68 11.62
N PHE A 59 -3.14 11.53 12.81
CA PHE A 59 -2.82 12.37 13.98
C PHE A 59 -1.59 11.92 14.77
N ASN A 60 -1.14 10.70 14.54
CA ASN A 60 0.13 10.20 15.04
C ASN A 60 0.87 9.49 13.89
N PRO A 61 1.42 10.24 12.93
CA PRO A 61 1.96 9.65 11.71
C PRO A 61 2.80 8.40 11.93
N PRO A 62 2.55 7.31 11.17
CA PRO A 62 1.57 7.18 10.09
C PRO A 62 0.20 6.66 10.51
N ILE A 63 -0.05 6.51 11.77
CA ILE A 63 -1.20 5.87 12.41
C ILE A 63 -2.14 6.87 13.09
N ASN A 64 -3.17 6.36 13.78
CA ASN A 64 -4.25 7.15 14.38
C ASN A 64 -4.97 8.00 13.33
N ARG A 65 -5.57 7.31 12.36
CA ARG A 65 -6.20 7.90 11.18
C ARG A 65 -7.69 8.20 11.42
N TRP A 66 -8.08 9.43 11.13
CA TRP A 66 -9.42 9.95 11.35
C TRP A 66 -10.06 10.45 10.06
N VAL A 67 -11.27 10.03 9.78
CA VAL A 67 -12.10 10.53 8.66
C VAL A 67 -12.72 11.85 9.09
N LEU A 68 -12.39 12.93 8.40
CA LEU A 68 -12.84 14.30 8.73
C LEU A 68 -13.65 14.92 7.60
N LEU A 69 -13.10 15.08 6.40
CA LEU A 69 -13.87 15.46 5.23
C LEU A 69 -14.22 14.19 4.44
N THR A 70 -15.48 13.79 4.45
CA THR A 70 -15.91 12.58 3.74
C THR A 70 -16.08 12.85 2.25
N LYS A 71 -16.70 13.96 1.88
CA LYS A 71 -16.87 14.39 0.49
C LYS A 71 -17.30 15.85 0.38
N LEU A 72 -17.36 16.36 -0.85
CA LEU A 72 -17.98 17.62 -1.21
C LEU A 72 -19.12 17.32 -2.20
N ASP A 73 -20.34 17.75 -1.89
CA ASP A 73 -21.48 17.67 -2.79
C ASP A 73 -21.70 19.05 -3.45
N GLU A 74 -21.69 19.06 -4.78
CA GLU A 74 -21.82 20.27 -5.58
C GLU A 74 -23.22 20.36 -6.21
N GLU A 75 -23.71 21.61 -6.33
CA GLU A 75 -24.93 21.95 -7.05
C GLU A 75 -24.66 23.12 -8.01
N ILE A 76 -25.23 23.05 -9.21
CA ILE A 76 -25.24 24.14 -10.18
C ILE A 76 -26.67 24.64 -10.33
N LYS A 77 -26.89 25.94 -10.08
CA LYS A 77 -28.18 26.60 -10.31
C LYS A 77 -28.12 27.48 -11.55
N ILE A 78 -29.02 27.22 -12.50
CA ILE A 78 -29.15 27.92 -13.77
C ILE A 78 -30.60 28.45 -13.85
N GLY A 79 -30.80 29.75 -13.71
CA GLY A 79 -32.14 30.34 -13.59
C GLY A 79 -32.88 29.79 -12.37
N THR A 80 -34.01 29.11 -12.61
CA THR A 80 -34.83 28.46 -11.56
C THR A 80 -34.41 27.03 -11.29
N GLU A 81 -33.72 26.36 -12.20
CA GLU A 81 -33.37 24.94 -12.12
C GLU A 81 -32.09 24.73 -11.31
N THR A 82 -32.06 23.65 -10.51
CA THR A 82 -30.91 23.23 -9.72
C THR A 82 -30.52 21.81 -10.10
N TYR A 83 -29.24 21.62 -10.44
CA TYR A 83 -28.64 20.36 -10.84
C TYR A 83 -27.68 19.91 -9.77
N ALA A 84 -27.97 18.82 -9.07
CA ALA A 84 -27.09 18.22 -8.09
C ALA A 84 -26.03 17.37 -8.79
N LEU A 85 -24.74 17.64 -8.54
CA LEU A 85 -23.61 16.88 -9.06
C LEU A 85 -23.08 15.87 -8.04
N GLY A 86 -23.44 16.00 -6.76
CA GLY A 86 -23.17 15.01 -5.73
C GLY A 86 -23.88 13.69 -6.05
N ALA A 87 -23.37 12.60 -5.52
CA ALA A 87 -24.01 11.29 -5.61
C ALA A 87 -23.72 10.48 -4.35
N ASN A 88 -24.72 9.91 -3.74
CA ASN A 88 -24.64 9.09 -2.53
C ASN A 88 -25.43 7.80 -2.73
N GLU A 89 -24.92 6.71 -2.17
CA GLU A 89 -25.63 5.44 -2.10
C GLU A 89 -26.31 5.30 -0.74
N PHE A 90 -27.57 4.95 -0.75
CA PHE A 90 -28.36 4.51 0.40
C PHE A 90 -28.73 3.05 0.17
N HIS A 91 -29.33 2.37 1.16
CA HIS A 91 -29.55 0.93 1.09
C HIS A 91 -30.23 0.46 -0.21
N ASP A 92 -31.21 1.18 -0.70
CA ASP A 92 -32.01 0.77 -1.86
C ASP A 92 -32.01 1.79 -3.01
N VAL A 93 -31.29 2.91 -2.88
CA VAL A 93 -31.34 4.00 -3.85
C VAL A 93 -30.03 4.80 -3.89
N MET A 94 -29.70 5.30 -5.06
CA MET A 94 -28.69 6.36 -5.24
C MET A 94 -29.39 7.71 -5.34
N HIS A 95 -28.99 8.64 -4.47
CA HIS A 95 -29.58 9.99 -4.47
C HIS A 95 -28.59 11.02 -3.87
N PRO A 96 -28.41 12.19 -4.51
CA PRO A 96 -28.76 12.45 -5.91
C PRO A 96 -27.91 11.61 -6.88
N GLU A 97 -28.29 11.61 -8.17
CA GLU A 97 -27.58 10.84 -9.22
C GLU A 97 -26.65 11.74 -10.05
N GLY A 98 -25.84 12.57 -9.38
CA GLY A 98 -24.98 13.56 -10.06
C GLY A 98 -23.95 12.96 -11.02
N TYR A 99 -23.62 11.67 -10.87
CA TYR A 99 -22.77 10.94 -11.81
C TYR A 99 -23.34 10.95 -13.25
N ARG A 100 -24.62 11.18 -13.45
CA ARG A 100 -25.24 11.32 -14.78
C ARG A 100 -24.71 12.52 -15.55
N PHE A 101 -24.23 13.55 -14.85
CA PHE A 101 -23.62 14.75 -15.43
C PHE A 101 -22.10 14.60 -15.62
N LEU A 102 -21.49 13.54 -15.08
CA LEU A 102 -20.06 13.28 -15.19
C LEU A 102 -19.71 12.86 -16.61
N SER A 103 -19.00 13.70 -17.35
CA SER A 103 -18.61 13.46 -18.73
C SER A 103 -17.29 12.66 -18.84
N ASN A 104 -16.38 12.89 -17.91
CA ASN A 104 -15.08 12.23 -17.88
C ASN A 104 -14.48 12.24 -16.46
N PHE A 105 -13.75 11.19 -16.11
CA PHE A 105 -12.84 11.14 -14.96
C PHE A 105 -11.41 10.99 -15.44
N VAL A 106 -10.49 11.78 -14.91
CA VAL A 106 -9.06 11.74 -15.27
C VAL A 106 -8.22 11.63 -14.01
N LEU A 107 -7.31 10.67 -14.00
CA LEU A 107 -6.22 10.58 -13.02
C LEU A 107 -4.91 10.94 -13.74
N ASN A 108 -4.28 12.13 -13.41
CA ASN A 108 -3.09 12.63 -14.09
C ASN A 108 -2.19 13.50 -13.17
N PRO A 109 -1.44 12.97 -12.22
CA PRO A 109 -1.79 11.85 -11.36
C PRO A 109 -2.83 12.23 -10.29
N LEU A 110 -3.38 13.45 -10.35
CA LEU A 110 -4.39 13.96 -9.44
C LEU A 110 -5.80 13.63 -9.97
N PRO A 111 -6.72 13.12 -9.12
CA PRO A 111 -8.08 12.79 -9.53
C PRO A 111 -8.85 14.06 -9.93
N THR A 112 -9.42 14.03 -11.12
CA THR A 112 -10.13 15.15 -11.73
C THR A 112 -11.45 14.68 -12.32
N TYR A 113 -12.55 15.20 -11.79
CA TYR A 113 -13.92 14.97 -12.29
C TYR A 113 -14.32 16.09 -13.22
N LYS A 114 -14.91 15.76 -14.37
CA LYS A 114 -15.40 16.75 -15.36
C LYS A 114 -16.89 16.56 -15.59
N TYR A 115 -17.65 17.53 -15.13
CA TYR A 115 -19.12 17.58 -15.29
C TYR A 115 -19.52 18.49 -16.43
N ALA A 116 -20.68 18.19 -17.06
CA ALA A 116 -21.30 19.02 -18.08
C ALA A 116 -22.81 19.06 -17.85
N VAL A 117 -23.36 20.27 -17.65
CA VAL A 117 -24.77 20.53 -17.36
C VAL A 117 -25.24 21.72 -18.18
N GLU A 118 -26.20 21.56 -19.11
CA GLU A 118 -26.78 22.63 -19.95
C GLU A 118 -25.69 23.51 -20.59
N GLY A 119 -24.59 22.91 -21.00
CA GLY A 119 -23.43 23.59 -21.58
C GLY A 119 -22.40 24.15 -20.58
N VAL A 120 -22.78 24.34 -19.32
CA VAL A 120 -21.82 24.71 -18.25
C VAL A 120 -20.89 23.53 -17.98
N LYS A 121 -19.59 23.82 -17.92
CA LYS A 121 -18.56 22.82 -17.64
C LYS A 121 -17.95 23.09 -16.28
N LEU A 122 -17.87 22.06 -15.41
CA LEU A 122 -17.22 22.13 -14.12
C LEU A 122 -16.13 21.06 -14.06
N GLN A 123 -14.91 21.49 -13.73
CA GLN A 123 -13.80 20.60 -13.44
C GLN A 123 -13.46 20.69 -11.94
N LYS A 124 -13.41 19.54 -11.26
CA LYS A 124 -13.07 19.38 -9.83
C LYS A 124 -11.78 18.55 -9.74
N THR A 125 -10.71 19.11 -9.19
CA THR A 125 -9.41 18.42 -9.01
C THR A 125 -9.06 18.36 -7.53
N ILE A 126 -8.64 17.20 -7.04
CA ILE A 126 -8.36 16.92 -5.63
C ILE A 126 -6.87 16.65 -5.46
N PHE A 127 -6.24 17.26 -4.43
CA PHE A 127 -4.86 16.94 -4.05
C PHE A 127 -4.62 17.14 -2.57
N MET A 128 -3.60 16.48 -2.05
CA MET A 128 -3.10 16.68 -0.70
C MET A 128 -1.70 17.27 -0.76
N PRO A 129 -1.43 18.41 -0.11
CA PRO A 129 -0.07 18.94 0.02
C PRO A 129 0.80 17.96 0.83
N TYR A 130 2.00 17.68 0.30
CA TYR A 130 2.92 16.73 0.93
C TYR A 130 3.31 17.16 2.36
N MET A 131 3.37 16.22 3.29
CA MET A 131 3.66 16.40 4.71
C MET A 131 2.67 17.31 5.47
N LYS A 132 1.42 17.41 4.99
CA LYS A 132 0.37 18.18 5.67
C LYS A 132 -0.92 17.37 5.78
N ASN A 133 -1.58 17.41 6.94
CA ASN A 133 -2.93 16.87 7.13
C ASN A 133 -3.96 17.86 6.56
N ALA A 134 -3.94 18.01 5.25
CA ALA A 134 -4.81 18.91 4.53
C ALA A 134 -5.16 18.34 3.15
N THR A 135 -6.33 18.72 2.64
CA THR A 135 -6.77 18.44 1.27
C THR A 135 -7.30 19.71 0.64
N ALA A 136 -6.82 20.01 -0.55
CA ALA A 136 -7.36 21.08 -1.37
C ALA A 136 -8.12 20.51 -2.57
N VAL A 137 -9.30 21.05 -2.81
CA VAL A 137 -10.15 20.75 -3.97
C VAL A 137 -10.29 22.02 -4.79
N THR A 138 -9.75 22.05 -6.00
CA THR A 138 -9.84 23.18 -6.91
C THR A 138 -10.93 22.95 -7.93
N TYR A 139 -11.62 24.03 -8.25
CA TYR A 139 -12.70 24.06 -9.24
C TYR A 139 -12.35 25.04 -10.36
N GLU A 140 -12.67 24.64 -11.59
CA GLU A 140 -12.70 25.53 -12.75
C GLU A 140 -14.04 25.39 -13.43
N VAL A 141 -14.81 26.49 -13.50
CA VAL A 141 -16.18 26.49 -14.04
C VAL A 141 -16.23 27.44 -15.22
N TYR A 142 -16.62 26.92 -16.38
CA TYR A 142 -16.90 27.70 -17.57
C TYR A 142 -18.42 27.84 -17.77
N ASN A 143 -18.92 29.07 -17.78
CA ASN A 143 -20.32 29.42 -18.04
C ASN A 143 -20.48 29.96 -19.49
N PRO A 144 -20.96 29.15 -20.44
CA PRO A 144 -21.19 29.61 -21.82
C PRO A 144 -22.51 30.36 -22.02
N LEU A 145 -23.36 30.45 -20.99
CA LEU A 145 -24.71 30.98 -21.07
C LEU A 145 -24.69 32.52 -21.06
N GLU A 146 -25.86 33.13 -21.39
CA GLU A 146 -26.09 34.56 -21.30
C GLU A 146 -26.57 35.01 -19.89
N GLN A 147 -26.72 34.06 -18.97
CA GLN A 147 -27.15 34.33 -17.61
C GLN A 147 -26.12 33.88 -16.60
N LYS A 148 -26.12 34.48 -15.42
CA LYS A 148 -25.26 34.12 -14.31
C LYS A 148 -25.60 32.72 -13.77
N VAL A 149 -24.58 31.96 -13.46
CA VAL A 149 -24.68 30.63 -12.85
C VAL A 149 -24.22 30.68 -11.39
N SER A 150 -24.94 30.04 -10.51
CA SER A 150 -24.59 29.91 -9.10
C SER A 150 -24.12 28.50 -8.80
N ILE A 151 -22.97 28.39 -8.10
CA ILE A 151 -22.41 27.12 -7.66
C ILE A 151 -22.50 27.06 -6.14
N ARG A 152 -22.95 25.92 -5.62
CA ARG A 152 -22.98 25.62 -4.20
C ARG A 152 -22.10 24.39 -3.96
N VAL A 153 -21.19 24.47 -2.98
CA VAL A 153 -20.35 23.36 -2.55
C VAL A 153 -20.62 23.08 -1.09
N SER A 154 -21.14 21.91 -0.79
CA SER A 154 -21.58 21.47 0.53
C SER A 154 -20.61 20.41 1.07
N PRO A 155 -19.78 20.74 2.07
CA PRO A 155 -18.96 19.74 2.75
C PRO A 155 -19.82 18.76 3.53
N LEU A 156 -19.53 17.48 3.39
CA LEU A 156 -20.01 16.42 4.27
C LEU A 156 -18.83 15.93 5.10
N ILE A 157 -18.95 16.03 6.40
CA ILE A 157 -17.84 15.78 7.35
C ILE A 157 -18.20 14.70 8.36
N ASN A 158 -17.16 14.21 9.02
CA ASN A 158 -17.27 13.31 10.16
C ASN A 158 -16.17 13.65 11.19
N SER A 159 -16.17 12.98 12.31
CA SER A 159 -15.07 12.94 13.27
C SER A 159 -15.02 11.55 13.86
N ARG A 160 -14.44 10.61 13.14
CA ARG A 160 -14.35 9.21 13.56
C ARG A 160 -13.06 8.56 13.13
N HIS A 161 -12.63 7.60 13.93
CA HIS A 161 -11.54 6.71 13.56
C HIS A 161 -11.91 5.91 12.30
N ILE A 162 -10.94 5.56 11.44
CA ILE A 162 -11.20 4.86 10.15
C ILE A 162 -11.92 3.52 10.30
N TYR A 163 -11.79 2.83 11.44
CA TYR A 163 -12.45 1.55 11.69
C TYR A 163 -13.88 1.67 12.25
N SER A 164 -14.31 2.89 12.61
CA SER A 164 -15.62 3.17 13.17
C SER A 164 -16.59 3.66 12.09
N ILE A 165 -17.87 3.67 12.46
CA ILE A 165 -18.95 4.39 11.78
C ILE A 165 -19.57 5.38 12.76
N THR A 166 -20.31 6.36 12.23
CA THR A 166 -21.09 7.30 13.01
C THR A 166 -22.58 6.98 12.88
N ASP A 167 -23.27 6.92 14.01
CA ASP A 167 -24.71 6.93 14.10
C ASP A 167 -25.09 8.15 14.95
N LYS A 168 -25.75 9.16 14.36
CA LYS A 168 -26.03 10.44 15.00
C LYS A 168 -26.88 10.32 16.26
N ASP A 169 -27.73 9.30 16.32
CA ASP A 169 -28.65 9.10 17.44
C ASP A 169 -27.96 8.52 18.69
N THR A 170 -26.75 7.94 18.50
CA THR A 170 -25.96 7.36 19.59
C THR A 170 -24.71 8.19 19.95
N LEU A 171 -24.46 9.30 19.22
CA LEU A 171 -23.29 10.13 19.48
C LEU A 171 -23.37 10.79 20.87
N PRO A 172 -22.33 10.68 21.70
CA PRO A 172 -22.23 11.37 22.99
C PRO A 172 -21.84 12.85 22.87
N TRP A 173 -21.56 13.34 21.65
CA TRP A 173 -21.06 14.67 21.36
C TRP A 173 -21.80 15.30 20.17
N SER A 174 -21.65 16.62 20.00
CA SER A 174 -22.17 17.39 18.88
C SER A 174 -21.08 18.22 18.24
N PHE A 175 -21.24 18.62 16.99
CA PHE A 175 -20.32 19.54 16.33
C PHE A 175 -20.53 20.98 16.81
N ILE A 176 -19.45 21.66 17.11
CA ILE A 176 -19.39 23.09 17.44
C ILE A 176 -18.69 23.79 16.28
N GLN A 177 -19.30 24.87 15.78
CA GLN A 177 -18.75 25.67 14.67
C GLN A 177 -18.36 27.06 15.17
N LYS A 178 -17.19 27.54 14.75
CA LYS A 178 -16.67 28.87 15.08
C LYS A 178 -15.99 29.50 13.88
N ARG A 179 -16.21 30.78 13.62
CA ARG A 179 -15.44 31.51 12.62
C ARG A 179 -13.94 31.53 13.01
N CYS A 180 -13.08 31.34 12.03
CA CYS A 180 -11.63 31.31 12.20
C CYS A 180 -10.96 31.99 10.99
N GLY A 181 -10.79 33.30 11.03
CA GLY A 181 -10.34 34.08 9.87
C GLY A 181 -11.26 33.86 8.69
N GLU A 182 -10.71 33.49 7.55
CA GLU A 182 -11.41 33.16 6.30
C GLU A 182 -12.02 31.74 6.30
N GLY A 183 -11.94 31.02 7.41
CA GLY A 183 -12.43 29.66 7.54
C GLY A 183 -13.49 29.50 8.63
N VAL A 184 -14.00 28.26 8.71
CA VAL A 184 -14.86 27.78 9.78
C VAL A 184 -14.16 26.62 10.48
N LEU A 185 -13.84 26.79 11.75
CA LEU A 185 -13.36 25.74 12.63
C LEU A 185 -14.54 24.90 13.11
N ILE A 186 -14.47 23.61 12.95
CA ILE A 186 -15.49 22.65 13.33
C ILE A 186 -14.85 21.59 14.22
N GLU A 187 -15.42 21.43 15.41
CA GLU A 187 -14.91 20.52 16.43
C GLU A 187 -16.05 19.69 17.02
N PRO A 188 -15.85 18.39 17.30
CA PRO A 188 -16.77 17.68 18.18
C PRO A 188 -16.60 18.23 19.62
N SER A 189 -17.67 18.23 20.42
CA SER A 189 -17.63 18.77 21.77
C SER A 189 -16.71 18.00 22.74
N ASP A 190 -16.31 16.78 22.38
CA ASP A 190 -15.30 15.97 23.08
C ASP A 190 -13.85 16.32 22.68
N SER A 191 -13.67 17.19 21.67
CA SER A 191 -12.38 17.76 21.24
C SER A 191 -11.30 16.75 20.82
N LEU A 192 -11.69 15.59 20.25
CA LEU A 192 -10.74 14.56 19.78
C LEU A 192 -10.13 14.86 18.40
N SER A 193 -10.70 15.82 17.66
CA SER A 193 -10.21 16.27 16.37
C SER A 193 -10.72 17.67 16.05
N SER A 194 -10.07 18.37 15.13
CA SER A 194 -10.50 19.68 14.65
C SER A 194 -10.34 19.76 13.15
N LEU A 195 -11.32 20.36 12.48
CA LEU A 195 -11.35 20.56 11.03
C LEU A 195 -11.57 22.04 10.74
N ILE A 196 -10.73 22.65 9.92
CA ILE A 196 -10.96 23.98 9.35
C ILE A 196 -11.33 23.80 7.88
N LEU A 197 -12.45 24.40 7.49
CA LEU A 197 -12.89 24.51 6.09
C LEU A 197 -12.78 25.96 5.65
N SER A 198 -12.16 26.22 4.49
CA SER A 198 -12.03 27.56 3.92
C SER A 198 -12.10 27.54 2.39
N SER A 199 -12.47 28.66 1.82
CA SER A 199 -12.41 28.91 0.37
C SER A 199 -11.81 30.30 0.05
N GLY A 200 -11.03 30.87 0.97
CA GLY A 200 -10.43 32.20 0.82
C GLY A 200 -11.45 33.34 0.90
N ASN A 201 -11.14 34.47 0.24
CA ASN A 201 -11.89 35.72 0.37
C ASN A 201 -13.08 35.85 -0.59
N ASP A 202 -13.18 35.02 -1.62
CA ASP A 202 -14.12 35.19 -2.74
C ASP A 202 -15.46 34.45 -2.57
N HIS A 203 -15.83 34.07 -1.32
CA HIS A 203 -17.02 33.27 -1.07
C HIS A 203 -17.87 33.78 0.11
N SER A 204 -19.10 33.30 0.17
CA SER A 204 -19.92 33.34 1.37
C SER A 204 -20.11 31.91 1.91
N PHE A 205 -19.63 31.65 3.12
CA PHE A 205 -20.04 30.46 3.85
C PHE A 205 -21.40 30.72 4.53
N VAL A 206 -22.39 29.89 4.18
CA VAL A 206 -23.71 29.94 4.79
C VAL A 206 -23.84 28.73 5.70
N GLU A 207 -24.03 29.00 6.97
CA GLU A 207 -24.24 27.97 7.98
C GLU A 207 -25.65 27.39 7.81
N GLU A 208 -25.73 26.13 7.44
CA GLU A 208 -26.96 25.36 7.25
C GLU A 208 -26.69 23.93 7.70
N SER A 209 -26.80 23.71 9.01
CA SER A 209 -26.42 22.44 9.63
C SER A 209 -27.51 21.40 9.54
N TRP A 210 -27.20 20.24 9.00
CA TRP A 210 -28.05 19.05 9.06
C TRP A 210 -27.24 17.76 8.95
N TRP A 211 -27.89 16.62 9.22
CA TRP A 211 -27.30 15.29 9.01
C TRP A 211 -27.81 14.67 7.72
N VAL A 212 -26.90 14.06 6.95
CA VAL A 212 -27.20 13.14 5.87
C VAL A 212 -27.02 11.74 6.42
N GLU A 213 -28.14 11.04 6.61
CA GLU A 213 -28.20 9.81 7.38
C GLU A 213 -28.17 8.58 6.50
N LYS A 214 -27.63 7.47 7.05
CA LYS A 214 -27.69 6.14 6.45
C LYS A 214 -27.03 6.04 5.07
N ILE A 215 -25.91 6.74 4.87
CA ILE A 215 -25.04 6.51 3.72
C ILE A 215 -24.57 5.05 3.74
N PHE A 216 -24.77 4.35 2.62
CA PHE A 216 -24.53 2.92 2.52
C PHE A 216 -23.18 2.61 1.85
N PHE A 217 -22.41 1.70 2.45
CA PHE A 217 -21.12 1.24 1.94
C PHE A 217 -21.24 -0.19 1.41
N ARG A 218 -21.53 -0.33 0.10
CA ARG A 218 -21.76 -1.63 -0.53
C ARG A 218 -20.60 -2.62 -0.39
N VAL A 219 -19.36 -2.14 -0.38
CA VAL A 219 -18.19 -3.01 -0.24
C VAL A 219 -18.08 -3.54 1.18
N ASP A 220 -18.26 -2.70 2.21
CA ASP A 220 -18.26 -3.15 3.59
C ASP A 220 -19.44 -4.10 3.87
N ALA A 221 -20.62 -3.83 3.29
CA ALA A 221 -21.77 -4.72 3.36
C ALA A 221 -21.48 -6.11 2.77
N SER A 222 -20.81 -6.18 1.61
CA SER A 222 -20.40 -7.44 0.99
C SER A 222 -19.41 -8.25 1.84
N ARG A 223 -18.76 -7.59 2.80
CA ARG A 223 -17.81 -8.14 3.77
C ARG A 223 -18.44 -8.43 5.13
N SER A 224 -19.76 -8.21 5.26
CA SER A 224 -20.49 -8.30 6.54
C SER A 224 -19.90 -7.40 7.64
N GLU A 225 -19.37 -6.25 7.23
CA GLU A 225 -18.85 -5.20 8.12
C GLU A 225 -19.88 -4.09 8.31
N SER A 226 -19.65 -3.21 9.30
CA SER A 226 -20.47 -2.01 9.49
C SER A 226 -20.47 -1.15 8.23
N SER A 227 -21.64 -1.01 7.61
CA SER A 227 -21.81 -0.50 6.25
C SER A 227 -22.76 0.69 6.12
N SER A 228 -23.12 1.34 7.24
CA SER A 228 -23.98 2.53 7.24
C SER A 228 -23.36 3.62 8.10
N ASP A 229 -23.28 4.85 7.59
CA ASP A 229 -22.62 5.98 8.26
C ASP A 229 -23.48 7.25 8.12
N ASP A 230 -23.42 8.14 9.10
CA ASP A 230 -24.09 9.43 9.06
C ASP A 230 -23.05 10.55 8.88
N TYR A 231 -23.32 11.47 7.96
CA TYR A 231 -22.44 12.60 7.67
C TYR A 231 -23.07 13.90 8.14
N PHE A 232 -22.28 14.73 8.81
CA PHE A 232 -22.69 16.06 9.18
C PHE A 232 -22.37 17.06 8.07
N ARG A 233 -23.36 17.87 7.69
CA ARG A 233 -23.20 19.00 6.80
C ARG A 233 -23.20 20.30 7.64
N PRO A 234 -22.08 21.02 7.75
CA PRO A 234 -21.99 22.24 8.56
C PRO A 234 -22.58 23.46 7.87
N GLY A 235 -22.70 23.44 6.56
CA GLY A 235 -23.16 24.54 5.72
C GLY A 235 -22.70 24.38 4.27
N CYS A 236 -22.59 25.49 3.55
CA CYS A 236 -22.11 25.48 2.18
C CYS A 236 -21.34 26.75 1.80
N PHE A 237 -20.42 26.60 0.85
CA PHE A 237 -19.78 27.70 0.13
C PHE A 237 -20.59 28.05 -1.11
N LYS A 238 -20.84 29.35 -1.35
CA LYS A 238 -21.58 29.84 -2.52
C LYS A 238 -20.65 30.67 -3.40
N PHE A 239 -20.68 30.37 -4.69
CA PHE A 239 -19.92 31.05 -5.73
C PHE A 239 -20.87 31.45 -6.86
N SER A 240 -20.46 32.45 -7.66
CA SER A 240 -21.19 32.82 -8.88
C SER A 240 -20.20 32.99 -10.03
N VAL A 241 -20.66 32.61 -11.23
CA VAL A 241 -19.89 32.72 -12.48
C VAL A 241 -20.74 33.54 -13.45
N ASP A 242 -20.16 34.66 -13.89
CA ASP A 242 -20.84 35.58 -14.80
C ASP A 242 -20.97 34.99 -16.23
N PRO A 243 -21.88 35.54 -17.07
CA PRO A 243 -22.04 35.07 -18.45
C PRO A 243 -20.73 35.06 -19.22
N LYS A 244 -20.47 33.99 -19.99
CA LYS A 244 -19.27 33.81 -20.84
C LYS A 244 -17.95 33.81 -20.10
N GLU A 245 -17.96 33.63 -18.79
CA GLU A 245 -16.77 33.66 -17.94
C GLU A 245 -16.28 32.25 -17.59
N THR A 246 -14.97 32.15 -17.34
CA THR A 246 -14.35 31.03 -16.63
C THR A 246 -13.87 31.52 -15.28
N LYS A 247 -14.35 30.88 -14.21
CA LYS A 247 -13.97 31.21 -12.83
C LYS A 247 -13.30 30.02 -12.15
N LYS A 248 -12.22 30.31 -11.41
CA LYS A 248 -11.56 29.35 -10.53
C LYS A 248 -11.82 29.67 -9.07
N PHE A 249 -12.00 28.64 -8.26
CA PHE A 249 -12.12 28.73 -6.82
C PHE A 249 -11.68 27.41 -6.17
N TYR A 250 -11.65 27.36 -4.85
CA TYR A 250 -11.22 26.15 -4.14
C TYR A 250 -12.00 25.93 -2.84
N VAL A 251 -11.88 24.72 -2.29
CA VAL A 251 -12.22 24.40 -0.90
C VAL A 251 -10.99 23.72 -0.29
N LEU A 252 -10.49 24.29 0.81
CA LEU A 252 -9.38 23.76 1.60
C LEU A 252 -9.93 23.19 2.90
N ALA A 253 -9.55 21.95 3.21
CA ALA A 253 -9.81 21.28 4.48
C ALA A 253 -8.48 21.04 5.21
N VAL A 254 -8.38 21.47 6.45
CA VAL A 254 -7.16 21.35 7.27
C VAL A 254 -7.51 20.69 8.60
N ALA A 255 -6.76 19.66 8.98
CA ALA A 255 -7.00 18.87 10.18
C ALA A 255 -5.94 19.08 11.25
N GLY A 256 -6.35 19.06 12.51
CA GLY A 256 -5.49 19.03 13.70
C GLY A 256 -6.09 18.15 14.80
N LYS A 257 -5.27 17.72 15.76
CA LYS A 257 -5.74 17.01 16.97
C LYS A 257 -6.62 17.90 17.84
N ASN A 258 -6.43 19.22 17.71
CA ASN A 258 -7.19 20.26 18.39
C ASN A 258 -7.21 21.52 17.53
N GLY A 259 -8.01 22.52 17.96
CA GLY A 259 -8.18 23.76 17.22
C GLY A 259 -6.90 24.57 17.01
N ASP A 260 -5.97 24.54 17.96
CA ASP A 260 -4.72 25.30 17.85
C ASP A 260 -3.78 24.67 16.81
N GLU A 261 -3.66 23.33 16.79
CA GLU A 261 -2.89 22.63 15.76
C GLU A 261 -3.49 22.86 14.36
N ALA A 262 -4.82 22.79 14.24
CA ALA A 262 -5.51 23.06 12.98
C ALA A 262 -5.29 24.51 12.50
N LYS A 263 -5.39 25.50 13.41
CA LYS A 263 -5.15 26.93 13.11
C LYS A 263 -3.69 27.19 12.70
N ASN A 264 -2.74 26.61 13.41
CA ASN A 264 -1.31 26.75 13.10
C ASN A 264 -1.01 26.20 11.71
N LEU A 265 -1.54 25.02 11.38
CA LEU A 265 -1.39 24.46 10.05
C LEU A 265 -2.12 25.32 9.01
N PHE A 266 -3.36 25.74 9.27
CA PHE A 266 -4.14 26.59 8.37
C PHE A 266 -3.44 27.90 8.04
N SER A 267 -2.82 28.55 9.02
CA SER A 267 -2.06 29.81 8.82
C SER A 267 -0.83 29.65 7.90
N SER A 268 -0.39 28.41 7.65
CA SER A 268 0.72 28.12 6.69
C SER A 268 0.27 28.08 5.24
N PHE A 269 -1.03 28.18 4.97
CA PHE A 269 -1.58 28.27 3.62
C PHE A 269 -1.91 29.73 3.28
N GLY A 270 -1.73 30.12 2.02
CA GLY A 270 -2.20 31.40 1.52
C GLY A 270 -3.73 31.44 1.38
N ASN A 271 -4.27 32.63 1.19
CA ASN A 271 -5.72 32.85 1.18
C ASN A 271 -6.32 33.02 -0.25
N GLY A 272 -5.49 32.91 -1.29
CA GLY A 272 -5.89 33.05 -2.68
C GLY A 272 -5.88 31.75 -3.48
N ILE A 273 -6.63 31.74 -4.58
CA ILE A 273 -6.59 30.60 -5.52
C ILE A 273 -5.19 30.38 -6.12
N ASP A 274 -4.42 31.46 -6.30
CA ASP A 274 -3.06 31.37 -6.84
C ASP A 274 -2.10 30.66 -5.87
N ASP A 275 -2.29 30.84 -4.56
CA ASP A 275 -1.51 30.15 -3.52
C ASP A 275 -1.81 28.64 -3.55
N ILE A 276 -3.07 28.26 -3.69
CA ILE A 276 -3.50 26.86 -3.78
C ILE A 276 -3.05 26.23 -5.10
N ASP A 277 -3.10 26.98 -6.22
CA ASP A 277 -2.56 26.53 -7.51
C ASP A 277 -1.03 26.38 -7.47
N LEU A 278 -0.32 27.18 -6.67
CA LEU A 278 1.12 27.01 -6.44
C LEU A 278 1.40 25.69 -5.72
N LEU A 279 0.70 25.40 -4.61
CA LEU A 279 0.84 24.13 -3.88
C LEU A 279 0.53 22.92 -4.78
N ARG A 280 -0.47 23.04 -5.64
CA ARG A 280 -0.79 21.97 -6.61
C ARG A 280 0.35 21.77 -7.62
N ARG A 281 0.96 22.83 -8.10
CA ARG A 281 2.14 22.76 -9.00
C ARG A 281 3.34 22.14 -8.29
N GLU A 282 3.61 22.52 -7.05
CA GLU A 282 4.69 21.95 -6.23
C GLU A 282 4.52 20.44 -6.07
N GLU A 283 3.30 19.96 -5.78
CA GLU A 283 3.03 18.53 -5.67
C GLU A 283 3.22 17.81 -7.03
N LEU A 284 2.80 18.39 -8.13
CA LEU A 284 3.02 17.83 -9.47
C LEU A 284 4.51 17.77 -9.84
N GLU A 285 5.28 18.82 -9.52
CA GLU A 285 6.74 18.83 -9.74
C GLU A 285 7.45 17.82 -8.81
N ARG A 286 7.03 17.68 -7.56
CA ARG A 286 7.54 16.63 -6.64
C ARG A 286 7.35 15.23 -7.27
N ARG A 287 6.13 14.94 -7.73
CA ARG A 287 5.80 13.65 -8.37
C ARG A 287 6.59 13.44 -9.66
N LYS A 288 6.78 14.47 -10.44
CA LYS A 288 7.61 14.43 -11.65
C LYS A 288 9.08 14.17 -11.32
N GLY A 289 9.61 14.78 -10.26
CA GLY A 289 10.96 14.55 -9.75
C GLY A 289 11.24 13.08 -9.42
N LEU A 290 10.25 12.32 -8.91
CA LEU A 290 10.40 10.88 -8.67
C LEU A 290 10.63 10.10 -9.98
N LEU A 291 9.90 10.45 -11.03
CA LEU A 291 10.07 9.83 -12.36
C LEU A 291 11.41 10.19 -13.00
N GLU A 292 11.85 11.44 -12.85
CA GLU A 292 13.13 11.91 -13.35
C GLU A 292 14.29 11.22 -12.63
N GLN A 293 14.24 11.10 -11.29
CA GLN A 293 15.21 10.35 -10.48
C GLN A 293 15.32 8.89 -10.92
N PHE A 294 14.18 8.23 -11.15
CA PHE A 294 14.17 6.85 -11.65
C PHE A 294 14.80 6.75 -13.04
N ARG A 295 14.41 7.63 -13.97
CA ARG A 295 14.94 7.65 -15.33
C ARG A 295 16.45 7.91 -15.38
N GLU A 296 16.97 8.84 -14.57
CA GLU A 296 18.42 9.11 -14.50
C GLU A 296 19.21 7.87 -14.09
N ARG A 297 18.65 7.06 -13.20
CA ARG A 297 19.27 5.81 -12.73
C ARG A 297 19.14 4.68 -13.74
N HIS A 298 18.07 4.66 -14.49
CA HIS A 298 17.70 3.60 -15.43
C HIS A 298 17.52 4.16 -16.85
N ALA A 299 18.55 4.85 -17.37
CA ALA A 299 18.48 5.59 -18.63
C ALA A 299 18.10 4.73 -19.86
N ASP A 300 18.41 3.45 -19.82
CA ASP A 300 18.10 2.49 -20.88
C ASP A 300 16.67 1.93 -20.82
N LEU A 301 15.90 2.25 -19.77
CA LEU A 301 14.53 1.77 -19.64
C LEU A 301 13.54 2.73 -20.30
N GLU A 302 12.67 2.17 -21.14
CA GLU A 302 11.55 2.92 -21.68
C GLU A 302 10.52 3.24 -20.57
N MET A 303 10.21 4.52 -20.40
CA MET A 303 9.28 5.02 -19.40
C MET A 303 7.81 4.87 -19.89
N GLU A 304 7.33 3.63 -20.07
CA GLU A 304 5.92 3.36 -20.35
C GLU A 304 5.00 3.85 -19.20
N ASP A 305 3.75 4.19 -19.49
CA ASP A 305 2.83 4.77 -18.50
C ASP A 305 2.59 3.83 -17.30
N TRP A 306 2.52 2.51 -17.51
CA TRP A 306 2.38 1.56 -16.41
C TRP A 306 3.58 1.61 -15.44
N LEU A 307 4.81 1.78 -15.94
CA LEU A 307 6.01 1.91 -15.11
C LEU A 307 6.00 3.22 -14.30
N LYS A 308 5.59 4.31 -14.94
CA LYS A 308 5.41 5.60 -14.26
C LYS A 308 4.38 5.49 -13.12
N TRP A 309 3.26 4.78 -13.35
CA TRP A 309 2.25 4.53 -12.30
C TRP A 309 2.83 3.75 -11.14
N LEU A 310 3.59 2.68 -11.37
CA LEU A 310 4.20 1.89 -10.29
C LEU A 310 5.22 2.69 -9.46
N ILE A 311 5.98 3.58 -10.10
CA ILE A 311 6.89 4.50 -9.40
C ILE A 311 6.09 5.49 -8.53
N GLN A 312 4.99 6.04 -9.03
CA GLN A 312 4.10 6.91 -8.26
C GLN A 312 3.43 6.14 -7.10
N ALA A 313 2.99 4.91 -7.36
CA ALA A 313 2.42 4.05 -6.32
C ALA A 313 3.44 3.71 -5.23
N ALA A 314 4.70 3.45 -5.57
CA ALA A 314 5.77 3.19 -4.62
C ALA A 314 5.95 4.33 -3.62
N ASP A 315 5.87 5.59 -4.08
CA ASP A 315 5.94 6.77 -3.21
C ASP A 315 4.79 6.82 -2.17
N SER A 316 3.60 6.37 -2.56
CA SER A 316 2.42 6.44 -1.70
C SER A 316 2.55 5.66 -0.40
N PHE A 317 3.37 4.61 -0.37
CA PHE A 317 3.55 3.75 0.81
C PHE A 317 4.65 4.24 1.77
N ILE A 318 5.56 5.09 1.31
CA ILE A 318 6.67 5.59 2.14
C ILE A 318 6.18 6.79 2.95
N VAL A 319 6.21 6.63 4.26
CA VAL A 319 5.60 7.59 5.18
C VAL A 319 6.58 8.01 6.28
N SER A 320 6.37 9.20 6.83
CA SER A 320 7.08 9.66 8.02
C SER A 320 6.49 9.03 9.28
N ARG A 321 7.36 8.56 10.19
CA ARG A 321 6.93 8.01 11.48
C ARG A 321 7.31 8.95 12.63
N ALA A 322 6.31 9.46 13.35
CA ALA A 322 6.48 10.45 14.40
C ALA A 322 7.36 9.98 15.57
N SER A 323 7.22 8.69 15.97
CA SER A 323 7.95 8.13 17.12
C SER A 323 9.46 8.00 16.90
N THR A 324 9.90 7.72 15.67
CA THR A 324 11.33 7.59 15.32
C THR A 324 11.88 8.82 14.60
N LYS A 325 11.01 9.70 14.12
CA LYS A 325 11.36 10.84 13.23
C LYS A 325 12.08 10.37 11.95
N LYS A 326 11.76 9.16 11.49
CA LYS A 326 12.32 8.48 10.32
C LYS A 326 11.19 8.00 9.41
N LYS A 327 11.53 7.28 8.36
CA LYS A 327 10.57 6.66 7.45
C LYS A 327 10.10 5.29 7.94
N SER A 328 8.89 4.94 7.50
CA SER A 328 8.27 3.62 7.60
C SER A 328 7.49 3.34 6.32
N VAL A 329 6.87 2.17 6.21
CA VAL A 329 6.06 1.77 5.06
C VAL A 329 4.66 1.37 5.53
N ILE A 330 3.63 2.01 4.99
CA ILE A 330 2.25 1.53 5.12
C ILE A 330 2.10 0.26 4.28
N ALA A 331 1.63 -0.83 4.90
CA ALA A 331 1.47 -2.12 4.22
C ALA A 331 0.45 -2.04 3.09
N GLY A 332 -0.65 -1.32 3.29
CA GLY A 332 -1.67 -1.11 2.27
C GLY A 332 -2.73 -0.08 2.63
N TYR A 333 -3.21 0.64 1.64
CA TYR A 333 -4.32 1.58 1.77
C TYR A 333 -5.64 0.88 1.36
N THR A 334 -6.71 1.11 2.12
CA THR A 334 -6.96 2.24 3.02
C THR A 334 -6.82 1.91 4.53
N TRP A 335 -6.69 0.64 4.92
CA TRP A 335 -6.83 0.23 6.34
C TRP A 335 -5.57 -0.31 7.02
N PHE A 336 -4.54 -0.76 6.30
CA PHE A 336 -3.33 -1.25 6.97
C PHE A 336 -2.49 -0.13 7.57
N ASP A 337 -1.81 -0.46 8.66
CA ASP A 337 -0.78 0.35 9.31
C ASP A 337 0.60 0.01 8.73
N ASP A 338 1.67 0.40 9.43
CA ASP A 338 3.02 -0.03 9.10
C ASP A 338 3.31 -1.40 9.74
N TRP A 339 3.57 -2.37 8.85
CA TRP A 339 3.86 -3.75 9.20
C TRP A 339 5.30 -4.09 8.84
N GLY A 340 5.99 -4.81 9.76
CA GLY A 340 7.41 -5.13 9.59
C GLY A 340 7.68 -6.06 8.41
N ARG A 341 6.92 -7.13 8.29
CA ARG A 341 7.02 -8.07 7.17
C ARG A 341 6.86 -7.36 5.83
N ASP A 342 5.76 -6.65 5.69
CA ASP A 342 5.41 -5.93 4.45
C ASP A 342 6.45 -4.87 4.10
N SER A 343 6.90 -4.11 5.10
CA SER A 343 7.93 -3.08 4.92
C SER A 343 9.24 -3.66 4.42
N LEU A 344 9.69 -4.77 5.02
CA LEU A 344 11.02 -5.35 4.72
C LEU A 344 11.04 -6.13 3.41
N ILE A 345 9.93 -6.79 3.04
CA ILE A 345 9.76 -7.38 1.71
C ILE A 345 9.68 -6.28 0.64
N SER A 346 8.96 -5.18 0.93
CA SER A 346 8.75 -4.09 -0.02
C SER A 346 9.94 -3.15 -0.19
N LEU A 347 10.81 -3.04 0.82
CA LEU A 347 11.91 -2.07 0.83
C LEU A 347 12.72 -2.05 -0.47
N PRO A 348 13.18 -3.19 -1.04
CA PRO A 348 13.97 -3.15 -2.27
C PRO A 348 13.23 -2.50 -3.44
N GLY A 349 11.97 -2.88 -3.67
CA GLY A 349 11.18 -2.38 -4.79
C GLY A 349 10.70 -0.92 -4.61
N LEU A 350 10.32 -0.54 -3.39
CA LEU A 350 9.84 0.82 -3.12
C LEU A 350 10.97 1.86 -3.08
N THR A 351 12.15 1.48 -2.60
CA THR A 351 13.24 2.43 -2.29
C THR A 351 14.49 2.21 -3.13
N LEU A 352 15.08 1.01 -3.13
CA LEU A 352 16.37 0.77 -3.77
C LEU A 352 16.27 0.87 -5.30
N VAL A 353 15.27 0.22 -5.88
CA VAL A 353 14.99 0.28 -7.32
C VAL A 353 14.67 1.70 -7.76
N THR A 354 13.94 2.47 -6.95
CA THR A 354 13.57 3.85 -7.25
C THR A 354 14.66 4.88 -6.92
N GLY A 355 15.80 4.43 -6.33
CA GLY A 355 16.93 5.30 -6.00
C GLY A 355 16.79 6.06 -4.68
N ARG A 356 15.84 5.71 -3.83
CA ARG A 356 15.55 6.36 -2.53
C ARG A 356 16.34 5.72 -1.39
N PHE A 357 17.66 5.75 -1.47
CA PHE A 357 18.54 5.05 -0.53
C PHE A 357 18.49 5.60 0.90
N GLN A 358 18.29 6.92 1.03
CA GLN A 358 18.12 7.55 2.35
C GLN A 358 16.86 7.04 3.05
N ASP A 359 15.75 6.92 2.30
CA ASP A 359 14.52 6.35 2.86
C ASP A 359 14.71 4.89 3.27
N ALA A 360 15.48 4.10 2.50
CA ALA A 360 15.82 2.74 2.87
C ALA A 360 16.60 2.66 4.20
N GLN A 361 17.61 3.53 4.39
CA GLN A 361 18.33 3.62 5.65
C GLN A 361 17.40 3.96 6.83
N GLU A 362 16.54 4.95 6.65
CA GLU A 362 15.62 5.40 7.69
C GLU A 362 14.61 4.31 8.07
N ILE A 363 14.12 3.53 7.09
CA ILE A 363 13.25 2.38 7.32
C ILE A 363 14.00 1.30 8.11
N LEU A 364 15.23 0.93 7.70
CA LEU A 364 16.02 -0.05 8.42
C LEU A 364 16.29 0.38 9.88
N LEU A 365 16.61 1.65 10.11
CA LEU A 365 16.80 2.20 11.45
C LEU A 365 15.51 2.26 12.28
N THR A 366 14.35 2.44 11.64
CA THR A 366 13.07 2.39 12.34
C THR A 366 12.83 1.00 12.92
N PHE A 367 13.04 -0.05 12.13
CA PHE A 367 12.84 -1.43 12.59
C PHE A 367 13.95 -1.90 13.54
N GLU A 368 15.19 -1.49 13.32
CA GLU A 368 16.31 -1.74 14.25
C GLU A 368 16.01 -1.19 15.65
N HIS A 369 15.52 0.06 15.73
CA HIS A 369 15.18 0.72 17.00
C HIS A 369 14.17 -0.06 17.84
N TYR A 370 13.21 -0.72 17.19
CA TYR A 370 12.18 -1.52 17.87
C TYR A 370 12.51 -3.01 17.98
N CYS A 371 13.72 -3.44 17.63
CA CYS A 371 14.12 -4.82 17.83
C CYS A 371 14.11 -5.18 19.32
N ASN A 372 13.33 -6.18 19.70
CA ASN A 372 13.18 -6.58 21.08
C ASN A 372 13.37 -8.10 21.23
N LYS A 373 14.29 -8.53 22.12
CA LYS A 373 14.62 -9.95 22.32
C LYS A 373 14.90 -10.70 21.00
N GLY A 374 15.61 -10.03 20.09
CA GLY A 374 15.94 -10.60 18.78
C GLY A 374 14.80 -10.71 17.79
N ILE A 375 13.68 -10.04 17.99
CA ILE A 375 12.53 -10.02 17.07
C ILE A 375 12.29 -8.58 16.60
N ILE A 376 12.15 -8.40 15.29
CA ILE A 376 11.66 -7.20 14.64
C ILE A 376 10.13 -7.20 14.75
N PRO A 377 9.46 -6.07 15.10
CA PRO A 377 8.03 -6.06 15.25
C PRO A 377 7.29 -6.40 13.95
N ASN A 378 6.20 -7.15 14.06
CA ASN A 378 5.32 -7.44 12.93
C ASN A 378 4.39 -6.28 12.61
N ARG A 379 3.87 -5.59 13.64
CA ARG A 379 2.94 -4.48 13.47
C ARG A 379 3.16 -3.43 14.57
N PHE A 380 3.09 -2.16 14.20
CA PHE A 380 2.96 -1.04 15.12
C PHE A 380 1.47 -0.80 15.43
N SER A 381 1.17 -0.48 16.69
CA SER A 381 -0.21 -0.21 17.10
C SER A 381 -0.69 1.16 16.60
N ASP A 382 -1.97 1.24 16.28
CA ASP A 382 -2.66 2.48 15.90
C ASP A 382 -2.86 3.44 17.09
N LYS A 383 -2.68 2.96 18.32
CA LYS A 383 -2.80 3.75 19.54
C LYS A 383 -1.44 4.25 20.00
N ALA A 384 -1.36 5.56 20.23
CA ALA A 384 -0.15 6.15 20.78
C ALA A 384 0.18 5.55 22.16
N GLY A 385 1.42 5.05 22.31
CA GLY A 385 1.90 4.44 23.56
C GLY A 385 1.69 2.92 23.68
N ASP A 386 1.02 2.30 22.74
CA ASP A 386 0.90 0.84 22.71
C ASP A 386 2.23 0.16 22.33
N ILE A 387 2.44 -1.03 22.86
CA ILE A 387 3.61 -1.86 22.56
C ILE A 387 3.44 -2.46 21.15
N PRO A 388 4.48 -2.43 20.28
CA PRO A 388 4.44 -3.11 19.01
C PRO A 388 4.17 -4.62 19.16
N LEU A 389 3.54 -5.21 18.16
CA LEU A 389 3.26 -6.66 18.14
C LEU A 389 4.47 -7.41 17.56
N TYR A 390 4.92 -8.45 18.26
CA TYR A 390 6.11 -9.25 17.92
C TYR A 390 5.79 -10.68 17.48
N ASN A 391 4.54 -10.97 17.18
CA ASN A 391 4.07 -12.30 16.74
C ASN A 391 4.49 -12.62 15.30
N THR A 392 5.79 -12.79 15.08
CA THR A 392 6.36 -13.06 13.75
C THR A 392 7.72 -13.75 13.88
N VAL A 393 8.02 -14.66 12.96
CA VAL A 393 9.37 -15.24 12.77
C VAL A 393 10.01 -14.72 11.48
N ASP A 394 9.19 -14.47 10.46
CA ASP A 394 9.67 -14.11 9.13
C ASP A 394 10.11 -12.65 8.99
N ALA A 395 9.40 -11.68 9.60
CA ALA A 395 9.78 -10.26 9.53
C ALA A 395 11.23 -10.04 9.96
N THR A 396 11.65 -10.70 11.03
CA THR A 396 13.03 -10.63 11.52
C THR A 396 14.04 -11.18 10.51
N LEU A 397 13.71 -12.25 9.83
CA LEU A 397 14.61 -12.85 8.83
C LEU A 397 14.61 -12.07 7.51
N TRP A 398 13.48 -11.44 7.15
CA TRP A 398 13.42 -10.49 6.03
C TRP A 398 14.27 -9.23 6.28
N PHE A 399 14.51 -8.84 7.54
CA PHE A 399 15.42 -7.74 7.87
C PHE A 399 16.84 -8.00 7.37
N PHE A 400 17.38 -9.22 7.53
CA PHE A 400 18.69 -9.60 6.96
C PHE A 400 18.69 -9.51 5.43
N ASN A 401 17.60 -9.96 4.79
CA ASN A 401 17.50 -9.84 3.34
C ASN A 401 17.47 -8.38 2.89
N ALA A 402 16.71 -7.52 3.59
CA ALA A 402 16.65 -6.08 3.30
C ALA A 402 18.03 -5.41 3.44
N VAL A 403 18.79 -5.75 4.48
CA VAL A 403 20.19 -5.28 4.66
C VAL A 403 21.09 -5.76 3.52
N LEU A 404 20.98 -7.02 3.10
CA LEU A 404 21.75 -7.54 1.96
C LEU A 404 21.40 -6.81 0.66
N GLN A 405 20.11 -6.59 0.39
CA GLN A 405 19.69 -5.85 -0.80
C GLN A 405 20.19 -4.40 -0.75
N TYR A 406 20.11 -3.73 0.41
CA TYR A 406 20.66 -2.39 0.60
C TYR A 406 22.14 -2.33 0.23
N LEU A 407 22.95 -3.27 0.71
CA LEU A 407 24.37 -3.36 0.38
C LEU A 407 24.61 -3.59 -1.12
N LYS A 408 23.82 -4.43 -1.77
CA LYS A 408 23.93 -4.65 -3.22
C LYS A 408 23.74 -3.37 -4.03
N TYR A 409 22.89 -2.46 -3.54
CA TYR A 409 22.63 -1.18 -4.22
C TYR A 409 23.60 -0.06 -3.85
N THR A 410 24.11 -0.04 -2.62
CA THR A 410 24.87 1.11 -2.09
C THR A 410 26.35 0.81 -1.84
N GLY A 411 26.72 -0.43 -1.55
CA GLY A 411 28.05 -0.77 -1.07
C GLY A 411 28.39 -0.19 0.31
N ASP A 412 27.43 0.36 1.05
CA ASP A 412 27.61 1.11 2.29
C ASP A 412 27.76 0.16 3.50
N PHE A 413 28.89 -0.52 3.58
CA PHE A 413 29.24 -1.40 4.69
C PHE A 413 29.44 -0.63 6.01
N ASP A 414 29.86 0.62 5.95
CA ASP A 414 30.11 1.44 7.14
C ASP A 414 28.82 1.70 7.89
N PHE A 415 27.75 2.07 7.19
CA PHE A 415 26.42 2.19 7.79
C PHE A 415 25.97 0.91 8.48
N VAL A 416 26.13 -0.25 7.82
CA VAL A 416 25.74 -1.53 8.39
C VAL A 416 26.60 -1.87 9.62
N GLN A 417 27.91 -1.61 9.57
CA GLN A 417 28.81 -1.87 10.68
C GLN A 417 28.50 -1.01 11.91
N GLU A 418 28.29 0.28 11.69
CA GLU A 418 28.07 1.24 12.79
C GLU A 418 26.68 1.16 13.40
N LYS A 419 25.65 0.96 12.57
CA LYS A 419 24.25 1.10 12.99
C LYS A 419 23.54 -0.23 13.19
N LEU A 420 23.82 -1.26 12.41
CA LEU A 420 23.02 -2.48 12.39
C LEU A 420 23.74 -3.72 12.93
N TRP A 421 25.08 -3.75 12.86
CA TRP A 421 25.87 -4.96 13.17
C TRP A 421 25.61 -5.54 14.55
N LYS A 422 25.50 -4.70 15.57
CA LYS A 422 25.20 -5.14 16.94
C LYS A 422 23.86 -5.85 17.02
N THR A 423 22.81 -5.25 16.46
CA THR A 423 21.46 -5.78 16.47
C THR A 423 21.34 -7.07 15.65
N LEU A 424 22.00 -7.13 14.48
CA LEU A 424 22.06 -8.36 13.67
C LEU A 424 22.70 -9.53 14.43
N ASN A 425 23.82 -9.31 15.15
CA ASN A 425 24.40 -10.35 16.01
C ASN A 425 23.45 -10.79 17.12
N GLN A 426 22.81 -9.84 17.80
CA GLN A 426 21.85 -10.14 18.87
C GLN A 426 20.67 -10.97 18.36
N ILE A 427 20.16 -10.68 17.18
CA ILE A 427 19.07 -11.47 16.55
C ILE A 427 19.51 -12.92 16.40
N ILE A 428 20.71 -13.18 15.83
CA ILE A 428 21.20 -14.55 15.67
C ILE A 428 21.38 -15.24 17.04
N GLU A 429 21.92 -14.55 18.03
CA GLU A 429 22.10 -15.11 19.39
C GLU A 429 20.78 -15.51 20.03
N TYR A 430 19.76 -14.67 19.96
CA TYR A 430 18.42 -14.98 20.47
C TYR A 430 17.78 -16.16 19.73
N HIS A 431 17.95 -16.26 18.42
CA HIS A 431 17.41 -17.38 17.65
C HIS A 431 18.12 -18.70 18.00
N VAL A 432 19.41 -18.65 18.32
CA VAL A 432 20.17 -19.83 18.77
C VAL A 432 19.80 -20.25 20.17
N GLN A 433 19.66 -19.30 21.10
CA GLN A 433 19.34 -19.58 22.52
C GLN A 433 17.86 -19.86 22.78
N GLY A 434 17.02 -19.41 21.88
CA GLY A 434 15.56 -19.38 22.04
C GLY A 434 15.03 -18.01 22.47
N THR A 435 13.92 -17.59 21.85
CA THR A 435 13.23 -16.35 22.16
C THR A 435 11.73 -16.58 22.33
N THR A 436 10.92 -15.53 22.33
CA THR A 436 9.46 -15.62 22.48
C THR A 436 8.81 -16.43 21.35
N PHE A 437 7.57 -16.86 21.55
CA PHE A 437 6.75 -17.63 20.60
C PHE A 437 7.36 -18.98 20.18
N GLY A 438 8.25 -19.56 21.00
CA GLY A 438 8.88 -20.84 20.70
C GLY A 438 9.90 -20.78 19.54
N ILE A 439 10.35 -19.59 19.16
CA ILE A 439 11.34 -19.43 18.10
C ILE A 439 12.73 -19.80 18.64
N HIS A 440 13.34 -20.84 18.10
CA HIS A 440 14.70 -21.29 18.46
C HIS A 440 15.32 -22.15 17.39
N MET A 441 16.65 -22.19 17.36
CA MET A 441 17.39 -23.12 16.53
C MET A 441 17.48 -24.48 17.22
N GLU A 442 17.03 -25.54 16.54
CA GLU A 442 17.21 -26.92 17.04
C GLU A 442 18.58 -27.49 16.73
N GLU A 443 18.89 -28.71 17.29
CA GLU A 443 20.17 -29.39 17.10
C GLU A 443 20.52 -29.62 15.62
N ASP A 444 19.57 -29.72 14.72
CA ASP A 444 19.78 -29.87 13.29
C ASP A 444 20.15 -28.54 12.57
N GLY A 445 20.22 -27.43 13.31
CA GLY A 445 20.59 -26.12 12.78
C GLY A 445 19.41 -25.35 12.11
N LEU A 446 18.20 -25.91 12.12
CA LEU A 446 16.99 -25.31 11.57
C LEU A 446 16.19 -24.57 12.65
N ILE A 447 15.41 -23.58 12.25
CA ILE A 447 14.57 -22.80 13.15
C ILE A 447 13.21 -23.49 13.34
N ALA A 448 12.87 -23.80 14.59
CA ALA A 448 11.51 -24.16 15.00
C ALA A 448 10.78 -22.91 15.55
N HIS A 449 9.47 -22.89 15.43
CA HIS A 449 8.62 -21.79 15.91
C HIS A 449 7.18 -22.25 16.19
N GLY A 450 6.46 -21.47 16.99
CA GLY A 450 5.04 -21.68 17.24
C GLY A 450 4.14 -21.39 16.03
N PRO A 451 2.81 -21.62 16.18
CA PRO A 451 1.86 -21.40 15.11
C PRO A 451 1.67 -19.90 14.79
N GLN A 452 1.17 -19.61 13.58
CA GLN A 452 0.72 -18.28 13.14
C GLN A 452 1.80 -17.19 13.19
N LEU A 453 3.05 -17.52 12.91
CA LEU A 453 4.19 -16.57 12.93
C LEU A 453 4.77 -16.28 11.54
N THR A 454 4.28 -16.91 10.48
CA THR A 454 4.68 -16.68 9.10
C THR A 454 3.71 -15.73 8.40
N TRP A 455 3.96 -15.37 7.14
CA TRP A 455 3.08 -14.52 6.36
C TRP A 455 1.67 -15.14 6.13
N MET A 456 1.52 -16.45 6.30
CA MET A 456 0.24 -17.15 6.29
C MET A 456 -0.34 -17.19 7.72
N ASP A 457 -0.76 -16.05 8.24
CA ASP A 457 -1.15 -15.84 9.64
C ASP A 457 -2.66 -15.60 9.86
N ALA A 458 -3.51 -15.94 8.88
CA ALA A 458 -4.95 -15.81 9.01
C ALA A 458 -5.51 -16.66 10.17
N THR A 459 -6.46 -16.06 10.90
CA THR A 459 -7.11 -16.69 12.05
C THR A 459 -8.61 -16.43 12.03
N THR A 460 -9.39 -17.42 12.37
CA THR A 460 -10.81 -17.28 12.68
C THR A 460 -11.02 -17.20 14.20
N ILE A 461 -12.26 -17.02 14.65
CA ILE A 461 -12.56 -16.88 16.08
C ILE A 461 -12.10 -18.10 16.89
N ASP A 462 -12.12 -19.29 16.28
CA ASP A 462 -11.95 -20.58 16.94
C ASP A 462 -10.66 -21.32 16.57
N ARG A 463 -9.93 -20.90 15.52
CA ARG A 463 -8.73 -21.62 15.05
C ARG A 463 -7.77 -20.76 14.24
N PHE A 464 -6.52 -21.18 14.21
CA PHE A 464 -5.55 -20.79 13.19
C PHE A 464 -5.88 -21.50 11.87
N VAL A 465 -6.04 -20.75 10.79
CA VAL A 465 -6.40 -21.31 9.48
C VAL A 465 -5.24 -22.09 8.88
N THR A 466 -4.04 -21.54 9.00
CA THR A 466 -2.77 -22.12 8.54
C THR A 466 -1.73 -22.05 9.65
N PRO A 467 -1.79 -22.93 10.68
CA PRO A 467 -0.92 -22.82 11.87
C PRO A 467 0.56 -22.87 11.54
N ARG A 468 1.01 -23.81 10.68
CA ARG A 468 2.37 -23.96 10.17
C ARG A 468 3.44 -23.93 11.26
N ASP A 469 3.14 -24.48 12.43
CA ASP A 469 4.06 -24.63 13.55
C ASP A 469 5.15 -25.67 13.28
N GLY A 470 6.32 -25.50 13.89
CA GLY A 470 7.51 -26.29 13.65
C GLY A 470 8.50 -25.58 12.74
N LYS A 471 8.91 -26.21 11.65
CA LYS A 471 9.91 -25.71 10.70
C LYS A 471 9.25 -25.38 9.37
N ALA A 472 8.85 -24.14 9.14
CA ALA A 472 8.29 -23.73 7.86
C ALA A 472 9.36 -23.52 6.80
N VAL A 473 9.06 -23.88 5.54
CA VAL A 473 10.05 -23.99 4.44
C VAL A 473 10.77 -22.68 4.11
N GLU A 474 10.00 -21.58 3.99
CA GLU A 474 10.57 -20.26 3.71
C GLU A 474 11.40 -19.72 4.89
N ILE A 475 11.01 -20.07 6.11
CA ILE A 475 11.75 -19.67 7.31
C ILE A 475 13.16 -20.27 7.30
N GLN A 476 13.30 -21.53 6.90
CA GLN A 476 14.62 -22.16 6.80
C GLN A 476 15.46 -21.51 5.69
N ALA A 477 14.85 -21.18 4.58
CA ALA A 477 15.55 -20.51 3.48
C ALA A 477 16.02 -19.10 3.88
N LEU A 478 15.17 -18.34 4.55
CA LEU A 478 15.49 -17.01 5.09
C LEU A 478 16.56 -17.10 6.21
N TRP A 479 16.48 -18.11 7.08
CA TRP A 479 17.50 -18.37 8.10
C TRP A 479 18.87 -18.65 7.49
N TYR A 480 18.93 -19.54 6.49
CA TYR A 480 20.15 -19.78 5.75
C TYR A 480 20.71 -18.51 5.11
N ASN A 481 19.84 -17.71 4.46
CA ASN A 481 20.21 -16.42 3.88
C ASN A 481 20.74 -15.45 4.94
N ALA A 482 20.13 -15.40 6.12
CA ALA A 482 20.60 -14.58 7.24
C ALA A 482 22.00 -15.01 7.71
N LEU A 483 22.24 -16.30 7.90
CA LEU A 483 23.56 -16.82 8.29
C LEU A 483 24.64 -16.52 7.25
N LYS A 484 24.31 -16.66 5.95
CA LYS A 484 25.23 -16.32 4.86
C LYS A 484 25.52 -14.82 4.80
N THR A 485 24.52 -13.99 5.04
CA THR A 485 24.70 -12.53 5.17
C THR A 485 25.60 -12.19 6.35
N MET A 486 25.40 -12.83 7.50
CA MET A 486 26.27 -12.63 8.67
C MET A 486 27.71 -13.13 8.45
N GLN A 487 27.88 -14.24 7.74
CA GLN A 487 29.21 -14.72 7.33
C GLN A 487 29.92 -13.67 6.47
N LEU A 488 29.22 -13.10 5.47
CA LEU A 488 29.73 -12.05 4.59
C LEU A 488 30.17 -10.82 5.39
N LEU A 489 29.29 -10.32 6.26
CA LEU A 489 29.52 -9.14 7.09
C LEU A 489 30.70 -9.38 8.06
N ALA A 490 30.73 -10.55 8.74
CA ALA A 490 31.82 -10.90 9.65
C ALA A 490 33.18 -10.94 8.93
N LYS A 491 33.26 -11.51 7.72
CA LYS A 491 34.44 -11.51 6.86
C LYS A 491 34.84 -10.08 6.49
N ARG A 492 33.91 -9.24 6.05
CA ARG A 492 34.16 -7.84 5.68
C ARG A 492 34.66 -7.01 6.86
N PHE A 493 34.16 -7.28 8.07
CA PHE A 493 34.56 -6.59 9.30
C PHE A 493 35.75 -7.23 10.03
N ASN A 494 36.49 -8.16 9.38
CA ASN A 494 37.64 -8.85 9.90
C ASN A 494 37.43 -9.62 11.22
N GLN A 495 36.23 -10.24 11.39
CA GLN A 495 35.83 -11.04 12.55
C GLN A 495 35.90 -12.53 12.24
N SER A 496 37.11 -13.09 12.17
CA SER A 496 37.39 -14.47 11.70
C SER A 496 36.59 -15.53 12.48
N ASP A 497 36.53 -15.44 13.81
CA ASP A 497 35.83 -16.42 14.65
C ASP A 497 34.32 -16.44 14.32
N LYS A 498 33.70 -15.26 14.10
CA LYS A 498 32.32 -15.18 13.70
C LYS A 498 32.08 -15.64 12.26
N THR A 499 33.03 -15.40 11.38
CA THR A 499 32.97 -15.89 10.00
C THR A 499 32.86 -17.41 9.98
N GLU A 500 33.71 -18.11 10.73
CA GLU A 500 33.69 -19.57 10.82
C GLU A 500 32.45 -20.09 11.53
N LYS A 501 32.02 -19.41 12.62
CA LYS A 501 30.77 -19.76 13.33
C LYS A 501 29.59 -19.73 12.38
N TYR A 502 29.37 -18.62 11.64
CA TYR A 502 28.24 -18.47 10.76
C TYR A 502 28.30 -19.38 9.55
N TYR A 503 29.51 -19.65 9.02
CA TYR A 503 29.72 -20.65 7.98
C TYR A 503 29.29 -22.05 8.42
N SER A 504 29.76 -22.51 9.57
CA SER A 504 29.40 -23.81 10.12
C SER A 504 27.88 -23.96 10.36
N MET A 505 27.27 -22.94 10.93
CA MET A 505 25.82 -22.92 11.14
C MET A 505 25.04 -22.98 9.81
N ALA A 506 25.47 -22.21 8.80
CA ALA A 506 24.83 -22.19 7.49
C ALA A 506 24.91 -23.55 6.79
N GLU A 507 26.10 -24.20 6.81
CA GLU A 507 26.27 -25.51 6.18
C GLU A 507 25.43 -26.59 6.87
N LYS A 508 25.34 -26.57 8.20
CA LYS A 508 24.50 -27.48 8.97
C LYS A 508 23.00 -27.28 8.59
N ALA A 509 22.54 -26.04 8.54
CA ALA A 509 21.20 -25.73 8.13
C ALA A 509 20.91 -26.21 6.69
N ARG A 510 21.82 -25.99 5.74
CA ARG A 510 21.70 -26.41 4.35
C ARG A 510 21.61 -27.93 4.18
N GLU A 511 22.45 -28.66 4.89
CA GLU A 511 22.47 -30.14 4.88
C GLU A 511 21.14 -30.69 5.42
N SER A 512 20.70 -30.22 6.59
CA SER A 512 19.46 -30.64 7.22
C SER A 512 18.25 -30.28 6.37
N PHE A 513 18.22 -29.08 5.78
CA PHE A 513 17.16 -28.67 4.85
C PHE A 513 17.07 -29.61 3.65
N SER A 514 18.21 -29.90 3.02
CA SER A 514 18.26 -30.76 1.83
C SER A 514 17.77 -32.20 2.10
N GLN A 515 17.97 -32.70 3.31
CA GLN A 515 17.54 -34.03 3.74
C GLN A 515 16.06 -34.08 4.11
N LYS A 516 15.57 -33.06 4.83
CA LYS A 516 14.25 -33.08 5.47
C LYS A 516 13.14 -32.50 4.59
N PHE A 517 13.42 -31.49 3.74
CA PHE A 517 12.39 -30.76 3.01
C PHE A 517 12.13 -31.27 1.59
N TRP A 518 13.00 -32.04 0.98
CA TRP A 518 12.77 -32.51 -0.38
C TRP A 518 11.73 -33.65 -0.44
N ASN A 519 10.63 -33.40 -1.14
CA ASN A 519 9.63 -34.44 -1.43
C ASN A 519 9.86 -35.04 -2.83
N PRO A 520 10.50 -36.21 -2.95
CA PRO A 520 10.82 -36.79 -4.26
C PRO A 520 9.58 -37.27 -5.01
N LYS A 521 8.48 -37.57 -4.31
CA LYS A 521 7.25 -38.04 -4.95
C LYS A 521 6.54 -36.94 -5.71
N LYS A 522 6.53 -35.70 -5.17
CA LYS A 522 5.89 -34.53 -5.78
C LYS A 522 6.89 -33.66 -6.56
N GLY A 523 8.19 -33.85 -6.41
CA GLY A 523 9.23 -33.03 -7.04
C GLY A 523 9.21 -31.57 -6.56
N CYS A 524 8.85 -31.35 -5.28
CA CYS A 524 8.76 -30.04 -4.64
C CYS A 524 9.21 -30.17 -3.17
N LEU A 525 9.08 -29.10 -2.39
CA LEU A 525 9.39 -29.12 -0.95
C LEU A 525 8.12 -29.43 -0.13
N PHE A 526 8.34 -30.04 1.03
CA PHE A 526 7.34 -30.03 2.10
C PHE A 526 7.17 -28.59 2.61
N ASP A 527 5.92 -28.19 2.93
CA ASP A 527 5.64 -26.83 3.40
C ASP A 527 6.11 -26.63 4.85
N VAL A 528 5.90 -27.62 5.70
CA VAL A 528 6.34 -27.62 7.11
C VAL A 528 6.89 -28.99 7.47
N VAL A 529 7.89 -29.02 8.34
CA VAL A 529 8.40 -30.23 9.01
C VAL A 529 8.33 -30.01 10.51
N ASN A 530 7.62 -30.88 11.22
CA ASN A 530 7.49 -30.84 12.67
C ASN A 530 7.57 -32.26 13.27
N ASN A 531 7.27 -32.41 14.54
CA ASN A 531 7.32 -33.69 15.26
C ASN A 531 6.26 -34.69 14.77
N ASP A 532 5.15 -34.22 14.20
CA ASP A 532 4.06 -35.04 13.65
C ASP A 532 4.37 -35.54 12.22
N GLY A 533 5.41 -35.01 11.59
CA GLY A 533 5.86 -35.39 10.25
C GLY A 533 6.12 -34.23 9.32
N ALA A 534 6.00 -34.48 8.01
CA ALA A 534 6.24 -33.51 6.97
C ALA A 534 4.94 -33.19 6.18
N ASP A 535 4.51 -31.94 6.21
CA ASP A 535 3.33 -31.50 5.49
C ASP A 535 3.61 -31.41 3.98
N SER A 536 2.97 -32.24 3.20
CA SER A 536 3.11 -32.32 1.75
C SER A 536 2.17 -31.40 0.97
N THR A 537 1.50 -30.46 1.64
CA THR A 537 0.65 -29.46 1.00
C THR A 537 1.47 -28.64 0.00
N LEU A 538 0.96 -28.49 -1.21
CA LEU A 538 1.61 -27.66 -2.20
C LEU A 538 1.25 -26.19 -1.97
N ARG A 539 2.21 -25.42 -1.51
CA ARG A 539 2.07 -23.98 -1.26
C ARG A 539 3.16 -23.19 -1.99
N PRO A 540 2.97 -21.88 -2.25
CA PRO A 540 3.94 -21.06 -2.97
C PRO A 540 5.20 -20.74 -2.15
N ASN A 541 5.22 -20.96 -0.84
CA ASN A 541 6.30 -20.61 0.09
C ASN A 541 7.69 -21.10 -0.34
N GLN A 542 7.76 -22.26 -0.96
CA GLN A 542 8.98 -22.85 -1.51
C GLN A 542 9.65 -22.02 -2.61
N VAL A 543 8.92 -21.08 -3.23
CA VAL A 543 9.47 -20.15 -4.24
C VAL A 543 10.53 -19.25 -3.60
N ILE A 544 10.35 -18.87 -2.33
CA ILE A 544 11.31 -18.06 -1.58
C ILE A 544 12.65 -18.80 -1.48
N ALA A 545 12.63 -20.11 -1.17
CA ALA A 545 13.85 -20.92 -1.13
C ALA A 545 14.57 -21.02 -2.49
N ALA A 546 13.87 -20.83 -3.59
CA ALA A 546 14.44 -20.86 -4.94
C ALA A 546 14.92 -19.48 -5.43
N SER A 547 14.44 -18.37 -4.84
CA SER A 547 14.68 -17.00 -5.30
C SER A 547 15.82 -16.28 -4.61
N LEU A 548 16.08 -16.55 -3.32
CA LEU A 548 17.08 -15.85 -2.51
C LEU A 548 18.49 -15.87 -3.14
N ASP A 549 19.34 -14.91 -2.75
CA ASP A 549 20.66 -14.74 -3.33
C ASP A 549 21.62 -15.86 -2.94
N PHE A 550 21.51 -16.40 -1.73
CA PHE A 550 22.26 -17.57 -1.30
C PHE A 550 21.42 -18.84 -1.50
N PRO A 551 21.71 -19.65 -2.54
CA PRO A 551 20.87 -20.80 -2.86
C PRO A 551 21.06 -21.93 -1.83
N ILE A 552 19.99 -22.26 -1.10
CA ILE A 552 19.98 -23.40 -0.16
C ILE A 552 19.84 -24.74 -0.89
N LEU A 553 19.36 -24.73 -2.14
CA LEU A 553 19.14 -25.89 -3.00
C LEU A 553 19.96 -25.83 -4.29
N ASP A 554 20.30 -27.00 -4.84
CA ASP A 554 20.89 -27.11 -6.15
C ASP A 554 19.93 -26.63 -7.28
N ARG A 555 20.50 -26.33 -8.46
CA ARG A 555 19.76 -25.82 -9.61
C ARG A 555 18.68 -26.77 -10.11
N LYS A 556 18.91 -28.09 -10.07
CA LYS A 556 17.96 -29.11 -10.55
C LYS A 556 16.69 -29.12 -9.71
N ARG A 557 16.83 -29.07 -8.38
CA ARG A 557 15.69 -29.00 -7.45
C ARG A 557 14.95 -27.67 -7.59
N ARG A 558 15.65 -26.55 -7.72
CA ARG A 558 15.02 -25.22 -7.96
C ARG A 558 14.20 -25.19 -9.25
N ASN A 559 14.72 -25.75 -10.36
CA ASN A 559 13.96 -25.91 -11.60
C ASN A 559 12.66 -26.67 -11.37
N LYS A 560 12.75 -27.80 -10.66
CA LYS A 560 11.57 -28.66 -10.43
C LYS A 560 10.51 -27.96 -9.58
N ILE A 561 10.91 -27.20 -8.57
CA ILE A 561 10.01 -26.38 -7.76
C ILE A 561 9.26 -25.39 -8.64
N ILE A 562 9.97 -24.61 -9.47
CA ILE A 562 9.38 -23.59 -10.32
C ILE A 562 8.43 -24.20 -11.35
N GLU A 563 8.76 -25.32 -11.97
CA GLU A 563 7.86 -26.05 -12.89
C GLU A 563 6.57 -26.50 -12.17
N THR A 564 6.71 -27.05 -10.96
CA THR A 564 5.58 -27.54 -10.17
C THR A 564 4.66 -26.40 -9.74
N VAL A 565 5.23 -25.31 -9.20
CA VAL A 565 4.48 -24.14 -8.77
C VAL A 565 3.77 -23.48 -9.95
N TRP A 566 4.48 -23.28 -11.06
CA TRP A 566 3.87 -22.68 -12.25
C TRP A 566 2.68 -23.51 -12.76
N LYS A 567 2.84 -24.80 -12.83
CA LYS A 567 1.78 -25.70 -13.32
C LYS A 567 0.55 -25.75 -12.41
N ARG A 568 0.73 -25.60 -11.10
CA ARG A 568 -0.31 -25.94 -10.12
C ARG A 568 -0.86 -24.73 -9.33
N LEU A 569 -0.08 -23.66 -9.21
CA LEU A 569 -0.44 -22.51 -8.39
C LEU A 569 -0.53 -21.21 -9.19
N TRP A 570 -0.39 -21.28 -10.52
CA TRP A 570 -0.46 -20.09 -11.34
C TRP A 570 -1.86 -19.47 -11.30
N GLY A 571 -1.94 -18.17 -11.00
CA GLY A 571 -3.07 -17.29 -11.21
C GLY A 571 -2.64 -16.14 -12.13
N ARG A 572 -3.57 -15.53 -12.85
CA ARG A 572 -3.25 -14.47 -13.84
C ARG A 572 -2.42 -13.31 -13.26
N TYR A 573 -2.69 -12.95 -11.99
CA TYR A 573 -2.09 -11.80 -11.34
C TYR A 573 -1.15 -12.16 -10.18
N GLY A 574 -0.81 -13.44 -10.03
CA GLY A 574 0.04 -13.90 -8.93
C GLY A 574 0.08 -15.41 -8.79
N LEU A 575 0.42 -15.88 -7.61
CA LEU A 575 0.38 -17.30 -7.26
C LEU A 575 -0.77 -17.59 -6.29
N LYS A 576 -1.48 -18.67 -6.54
CA LYS A 576 -2.48 -19.23 -5.60
C LYS A 576 -1.78 -19.76 -4.35
N THR A 577 -2.41 -19.57 -3.22
CA THR A 577 -1.91 -20.09 -1.93
C THR A 577 -2.14 -21.58 -1.75
N LEU A 578 -3.05 -22.15 -2.55
CA LEU A 578 -3.38 -23.59 -2.56
C LEU A 578 -3.86 -23.99 -3.95
N PRO A 579 -3.56 -25.21 -4.43
CA PRO A 579 -4.09 -25.68 -5.73
C PRO A 579 -5.58 -26.02 -5.65
N GLU A 580 -6.30 -25.88 -6.76
CA GLU A 580 -7.75 -26.07 -6.86
C GLU A 580 -8.24 -27.49 -6.49
N ASP A 581 -7.40 -28.49 -6.61
CA ASP A 581 -7.71 -29.88 -6.28
C ASP A 581 -7.41 -30.24 -4.80
N ASP A 582 -6.93 -29.31 -4.00
CA ASP A 582 -6.83 -29.50 -2.56
C ASP A 582 -8.22 -29.33 -1.92
N PRO A 583 -8.69 -30.28 -1.07
CA PRO A 583 -10.03 -30.21 -0.49
C PRO A 583 -10.28 -28.97 0.40
N ARG A 584 -9.25 -28.25 0.78
CA ARG A 584 -9.34 -26.98 1.56
C ARG A 584 -9.41 -25.74 0.68
N TYR A 585 -9.34 -25.88 -0.64
CA TYR A 585 -9.33 -24.76 -1.57
C TYR A 585 -10.63 -23.96 -1.48
N ILE A 586 -10.50 -22.64 -1.29
CA ILE A 586 -11.59 -21.68 -1.33
C ILE A 586 -11.21 -20.60 -2.34
N GLY A 587 -11.87 -20.62 -3.50
CA GLY A 587 -11.51 -19.79 -4.64
C GLY A 587 -12.04 -18.36 -4.62
N GLU A 588 -12.88 -17.99 -3.63
CA GLU A 588 -13.48 -16.66 -3.53
C GLU A 588 -13.25 -16.07 -2.13
N TYR A 589 -12.78 -14.82 -2.09
CA TYR A 589 -12.54 -14.06 -0.86
C TYR A 589 -13.73 -13.12 -0.60
N LEU A 590 -14.83 -13.69 -0.11
CA LEU A 590 -16.12 -13.01 0.11
C LEU A 590 -16.74 -13.36 1.45
N GLY A 591 -17.79 -12.61 1.82
CA GLY A 591 -18.60 -12.88 3.00
C GLY A 591 -18.02 -12.33 4.30
N ASP A 592 -18.42 -12.92 5.42
CA ASP A 592 -17.98 -12.49 6.75
C ASP A 592 -16.49 -12.76 7.01
N TRP A 593 -16.01 -12.30 8.17
CA TRP A 593 -14.62 -12.46 8.56
C TRP A 593 -14.17 -13.93 8.52
N THR A 594 -14.97 -14.85 9.06
CA THR A 594 -14.62 -16.28 9.11
C THR A 594 -14.44 -16.89 7.72
N HIS A 595 -15.33 -16.54 6.78
CA HIS A 595 -15.22 -16.99 5.39
C HIS A 595 -13.98 -16.40 4.71
N ARG A 596 -13.79 -15.09 4.84
CA ARG A 596 -12.64 -14.41 4.24
C ARG A 596 -11.30 -14.94 4.77
N ASP A 597 -11.14 -15.04 6.08
CA ASP A 597 -9.89 -15.53 6.67
C ASP A 597 -9.65 -17.01 6.38
N SER A 598 -10.69 -17.81 6.24
CA SER A 598 -10.57 -19.21 5.78
C SER A 598 -10.04 -19.29 4.33
N ALA A 599 -10.42 -18.35 3.46
CA ALA A 599 -9.96 -18.29 2.06
C ALA A 599 -8.58 -17.64 1.91
N TYR A 600 -8.19 -16.73 2.82
CA TYR A 600 -7.07 -15.79 2.69
C TYR A 600 -5.73 -16.46 2.33
N HIS A 601 -5.47 -17.66 2.88
CA HIS A 601 -4.29 -18.46 2.56
C HIS A 601 -4.65 -19.87 2.03
N ASN A 602 -5.89 -20.08 1.56
CA ASN A 602 -6.36 -21.35 1.04
C ASN A 602 -7.02 -21.22 -0.34
N GLY A 603 -6.46 -20.43 -1.24
CA GLY A 603 -6.95 -20.33 -2.62
C GLY A 603 -6.69 -18.99 -3.28
N THR A 604 -6.70 -17.89 -2.52
CA THR A 604 -6.43 -16.53 -3.05
C THR A 604 -5.10 -16.43 -3.79
N VAL A 605 -5.08 -15.56 -4.79
CA VAL A 605 -3.90 -15.23 -5.59
C VAL A 605 -3.20 -14.01 -4.98
N TRP A 606 -1.87 -14.08 -4.84
CA TRP A 606 -1.05 -13.04 -4.24
C TRP A 606 -0.03 -12.49 -5.24
N ALA A 607 -0.14 -11.19 -5.55
CA ALA A 607 0.69 -10.53 -6.55
C ALA A 607 2.18 -10.42 -6.14
N TRP A 608 2.47 -10.21 -4.85
CA TRP A 608 3.85 -10.06 -4.38
C TRP A 608 4.73 -11.28 -4.70
N LEU A 609 4.13 -12.46 -4.72
CA LEU A 609 4.83 -13.71 -5.04
C LEU A 609 5.36 -13.77 -6.48
N LEU A 610 4.87 -12.88 -7.37
CA LEU A 610 5.43 -12.77 -8.74
C LEU A 610 6.88 -12.29 -8.72
N GLY A 611 7.28 -11.46 -7.75
CA GLY A 611 8.67 -11.04 -7.58
C GLY A 611 9.60 -12.24 -7.41
N PRO A 612 9.52 -12.98 -6.29
CA PRO A 612 10.37 -14.14 -6.06
C PRO A 612 10.18 -15.25 -7.11
N PHE A 613 8.98 -15.44 -7.64
CA PHE A 613 8.74 -16.43 -8.70
C PHE A 613 9.50 -16.08 -9.99
N THR A 614 9.41 -14.82 -10.46
CA THR A 614 10.10 -14.35 -11.66
C THR A 614 11.62 -14.44 -11.47
N THR A 615 12.13 -14.00 -10.32
CA THR A 615 13.55 -14.11 -9.96
C THR A 615 14.03 -15.56 -10.02
N ALA A 616 13.31 -16.47 -9.35
CA ALA A 616 13.67 -17.89 -9.33
C ALA A 616 13.60 -18.52 -10.73
N PHE A 617 12.55 -18.23 -11.49
CA PHE A 617 12.41 -18.69 -12.87
C PHE A 617 13.60 -18.26 -13.73
N LEU A 618 13.95 -16.96 -13.72
CA LEU A 618 15.04 -16.43 -14.55
C LEU A 618 16.41 -16.87 -14.08
N LYS A 619 16.67 -17.02 -12.77
CA LYS A 619 17.90 -17.65 -12.23
C LYS A 619 18.10 -19.08 -12.80
N THR A 620 17.03 -19.86 -12.97
CA THR A 620 17.11 -21.21 -13.56
C THR A 620 17.37 -21.19 -15.06
N LYS A 621 17.04 -20.09 -15.75
CA LYS A 621 17.23 -19.85 -17.20
C LYS A 621 18.44 -18.98 -17.52
N ASN A 622 19.35 -18.74 -16.55
CA ASN A 622 20.53 -17.88 -16.68
C ASN A 622 20.19 -16.46 -17.19
N HIS A 623 18.99 -15.96 -16.93
CA HIS A 623 18.51 -14.63 -17.40
C HIS A 623 18.68 -14.42 -18.93
N GLU A 624 18.63 -15.48 -19.74
CA GLU A 624 18.68 -15.37 -21.18
C GLU A 624 17.57 -14.45 -21.72
N GLU A 625 17.86 -13.63 -22.69
CA GLU A 625 16.94 -12.59 -23.20
C GLU A 625 15.59 -13.15 -23.63
N TYR A 626 15.56 -14.31 -24.29
CA TYR A 626 14.32 -14.98 -24.66
C TYR A 626 13.41 -15.23 -23.45
N TRP A 627 13.98 -15.76 -22.36
CA TRP A 627 13.25 -16.08 -21.14
C TRP A 627 12.84 -14.82 -20.35
N ARG A 628 13.62 -13.74 -20.42
CA ARG A 628 13.26 -12.45 -19.82
C ARG A 628 12.03 -11.85 -20.52
N LYS A 629 12.01 -11.84 -21.87
CA LYS A 629 10.85 -11.39 -22.66
C LYS A 629 9.62 -12.26 -22.43
N PHE A 630 9.82 -13.59 -22.35
CA PHE A 630 8.74 -14.53 -22.02
C PHE A 630 8.17 -14.25 -20.63
N ALA A 631 9.02 -14.12 -19.60
CA ALA A 631 8.59 -13.87 -18.22
C ALA A 631 7.85 -12.53 -18.09
N PHE A 632 8.32 -11.47 -18.75
CA PHE A 632 7.59 -10.20 -18.78
C PHE A 632 6.17 -10.41 -19.32
N LYS A 633 6.05 -10.94 -20.52
CA LYS A 633 4.76 -11.12 -21.21
C LYS A 633 3.79 -12.02 -20.43
N SER A 634 4.32 -13.09 -19.84
CA SER A 634 3.49 -14.12 -19.20
C SER A 634 3.19 -13.85 -17.73
N PHE A 635 4.12 -13.22 -17.01
CA PHE A 635 4.03 -13.10 -15.55
C PHE A 635 3.68 -11.69 -15.07
N LEU A 636 4.31 -10.65 -15.62
CA LEU A 636 4.17 -9.28 -15.09
C LEU A 636 3.25 -8.40 -15.93
N GLN A 637 3.24 -8.54 -17.23
CA GLN A 637 2.48 -7.67 -18.13
C GLN A 637 0.96 -7.67 -17.84
N PRO A 638 0.30 -8.80 -17.54
CA PRO A 638 -1.12 -8.77 -17.16
C PRO A 638 -1.38 -7.89 -15.95
N LEU A 639 -0.55 -7.99 -14.92
CA LEU A 639 -0.65 -7.17 -13.71
C LEU A 639 -0.44 -5.68 -14.03
N PHE A 640 0.59 -5.35 -14.79
CA PHE A 640 1.00 -3.97 -15.08
C PHE A 640 0.10 -3.24 -16.08
N ARG A 641 -0.53 -3.95 -17.02
CA ARG A 641 -1.34 -3.32 -18.07
C ARG A 641 -2.84 -3.48 -17.89
N GLU A 642 -3.29 -4.36 -16.99
CA GLU A 642 -4.71 -4.58 -16.78
C GLU A 642 -5.16 -4.13 -15.39
N GLU A 643 -4.50 -4.62 -14.33
CA GLU A 643 -4.93 -4.38 -12.95
C GLU A 643 -4.85 -2.91 -12.56
N ILE A 644 -3.80 -2.17 -12.96
CA ILE A 644 -3.67 -0.73 -12.66
C ILE A 644 -4.81 0.15 -13.23
N HIS A 645 -5.68 -0.42 -14.05
CA HIS A 645 -6.85 0.25 -14.62
C HIS A 645 -8.19 -0.25 -14.05
N ARG A 646 -8.16 -1.19 -13.07
CA ARG A 646 -9.37 -1.87 -12.60
C ARG A 646 -9.83 -1.41 -11.21
N ALA A 647 -9.23 -1.96 -10.13
CA ALA A 647 -9.66 -1.66 -8.76
C ALA A 647 -9.03 -0.35 -8.26
N GLY A 648 -7.82 -0.40 -7.74
CA GLY A 648 -7.04 0.79 -7.40
C GLY A 648 -6.35 1.37 -8.63
N LEU A 649 -6.82 2.51 -9.13
CA LEU A 649 -6.24 3.11 -10.33
C LEU A 649 -4.77 3.53 -10.12
N GLY A 650 -3.89 3.05 -10.98
CA GLY A 650 -2.46 3.35 -10.95
C GLY A 650 -1.67 2.61 -9.85
N THR A 651 -2.29 1.61 -9.19
CA THR A 651 -1.68 0.79 -8.14
C THR A 651 -2.08 -0.68 -8.29
N ILE A 652 -1.71 -1.55 -7.34
CA ILE A 652 -1.99 -2.98 -7.39
C ILE A 652 -2.65 -3.40 -6.09
N SER A 653 -3.74 -4.15 -6.21
CA SER A 653 -4.52 -4.69 -5.10
C SER A 653 -3.72 -5.72 -4.29
N GLU A 654 -4.17 -5.99 -3.07
CA GLU A 654 -3.57 -6.92 -2.13
C GLU A 654 -3.60 -8.35 -2.63
N ILE A 655 -4.80 -8.84 -2.94
CA ILE A 655 -5.09 -10.21 -3.35
C ILE A 655 -6.13 -10.24 -4.46
N PHE A 656 -6.28 -11.43 -5.05
CA PHE A 656 -7.32 -11.70 -6.03
C PHE A 656 -8.02 -13.02 -5.70
N ASP A 657 -9.27 -13.18 -6.14
CA ASP A 657 -9.94 -14.48 -6.07
C ASP A 657 -9.11 -15.55 -6.78
N GLY A 658 -9.07 -16.75 -6.20
CA GLY A 658 -8.40 -17.89 -6.79
C GLY A 658 -9.12 -18.40 -8.05
N ASN A 659 -10.44 -18.24 -8.11
CA ASN A 659 -11.26 -18.56 -9.27
C ASN A 659 -11.19 -17.45 -10.33
N GLU A 660 -11.28 -17.81 -11.60
CA GLU A 660 -11.45 -16.83 -12.67
C GLU A 660 -12.79 -16.09 -12.54
N PRO A 661 -12.82 -14.78 -12.86
CA PRO A 661 -11.81 -13.98 -13.56
C PRO A 661 -10.74 -13.34 -12.68
N HIS A 662 -10.49 -13.84 -11.46
CA HIS A 662 -9.53 -13.33 -10.50
C HIS A 662 -9.86 -11.88 -10.10
N ILE A 663 -11.02 -11.69 -9.48
CA ILE A 663 -11.50 -10.37 -9.03
C ILE A 663 -10.57 -9.84 -7.94
N SER A 664 -10.19 -8.57 -8.05
CA SER A 664 -9.35 -7.87 -7.06
C SER A 664 -10.07 -7.79 -5.72
N ARG A 665 -9.36 -8.13 -4.64
CA ARG A 665 -9.86 -8.19 -3.27
C ARG A 665 -8.88 -7.54 -2.30
N GLY A 666 -9.26 -7.50 -1.03
CA GLY A 666 -8.44 -6.89 -0.01
C GLY A 666 -8.38 -5.37 -0.13
N CYS A 667 -7.26 -4.76 0.21
CA CYS A 667 -7.06 -3.34 0.00
C CYS A 667 -6.71 -3.03 -1.47
N ILE A 668 -7.05 -1.82 -1.91
CA ILE A 668 -6.89 -1.40 -3.32
C ILE A 668 -5.45 -1.11 -3.72
N ALA A 669 -4.58 -0.92 -2.73
CA ALA A 669 -3.18 -0.55 -2.92
C ALA A 669 -2.33 -1.24 -1.85
N GLN A 670 -1.50 -2.20 -2.26
CA GLN A 670 -0.66 -2.98 -1.35
C GLN A 670 0.83 -2.79 -1.67
N ALA A 671 1.62 -2.48 -0.66
CA ALA A 671 3.03 -2.15 -0.80
C ALA A 671 3.83 -3.27 -1.49
N TRP A 672 3.78 -4.50 -0.99
CA TRP A 672 4.52 -5.61 -1.58
C TRP A 672 4.01 -6.05 -2.95
N SER A 673 2.69 -5.82 -3.25
CA SER A 673 2.13 -6.11 -4.58
C SER A 673 2.67 -5.16 -5.66
N VAL A 674 3.04 -3.94 -5.28
CA VAL A 674 3.74 -2.97 -6.15
C VAL A 674 5.24 -3.23 -6.15
N ALA A 675 5.84 -3.40 -4.97
CA ALA A 675 7.29 -3.45 -4.77
C ALA A 675 7.96 -4.64 -5.45
N GLU A 676 7.49 -5.86 -5.20
CA GLU A 676 8.16 -7.07 -5.65
C GLU A 676 8.07 -7.28 -7.17
N PRO A 677 6.90 -7.07 -7.84
CA PRO A 677 6.87 -7.08 -9.29
C PRO A 677 7.71 -5.96 -9.95
N LEU A 678 7.75 -4.74 -9.35
CA LEU A 678 8.59 -3.64 -9.85
C LEU A 678 10.08 -3.99 -9.73
N ARG A 679 10.51 -4.54 -8.58
CA ARG A 679 11.89 -5.03 -8.39
C ARG A 679 12.25 -6.09 -9.43
N ALA A 680 11.41 -7.11 -9.58
CA ALA A 680 11.66 -8.20 -10.54
C ALA A 680 11.68 -7.69 -11.98
N TYR A 681 10.84 -6.69 -12.31
CA TYR A 681 10.92 -6.07 -13.63
C TYR A 681 12.29 -5.42 -13.87
N VAL A 682 12.75 -4.56 -12.97
CA VAL A 682 14.01 -3.84 -13.16
C VAL A 682 15.20 -4.79 -13.10
N GLU A 683 15.30 -5.59 -12.03
CA GLU A 683 16.48 -6.43 -11.79
C GLU A 683 16.55 -7.66 -12.70
N ASP A 684 15.43 -8.32 -12.94
CA ASP A 684 15.44 -9.63 -13.58
C ASP A 684 14.97 -9.59 -15.05
N ILE A 685 13.94 -8.79 -15.38
CA ILE A 685 13.40 -8.66 -16.76
C ILE A 685 14.24 -7.69 -17.57
N ALA A 686 14.34 -6.44 -17.14
CA ALA A 686 15.17 -5.43 -17.79
C ALA A 686 16.66 -5.73 -17.60
N PHE A 687 16.98 -6.50 -16.58
CA PHE A 687 18.33 -6.96 -16.24
C PHE A 687 19.28 -5.83 -15.85
N VAL A 688 18.71 -4.79 -15.18
CA VAL A 688 19.50 -3.73 -14.56
C VAL A 688 19.87 -4.17 -13.17
N ARG A 689 21.08 -4.76 -13.04
CA ARG A 689 21.53 -5.36 -11.79
C ARG A 689 22.00 -4.28 -10.78
N PRO A 690 21.86 -4.54 -9.47
CA PRO A 690 22.41 -3.65 -8.44
C PRO A 690 23.91 -3.44 -8.62
N PRO A 691 24.42 -2.19 -8.53
CA PRO A 691 25.80 -1.85 -8.93
C PRO A 691 26.90 -2.56 -8.12
N HIS A 692 26.65 -2.89 -6.85
CA HIS A 692 27.59 -3.59 -5.97
C HIS A 692 27.28 -5.08 -5.79
N GLU A 693 26.31 -5.63 -6.53
CA GLU A 693 25.87 -7.02 -6.36
C GLU A 693 27.02 -8.01 -6.47
N LYS A 694 27.86 -7.86 -7.49
CA LYS A 694 29.00 -8.75 -7.73
C LYS A 694 30.01 -8.67 -6.59
N GLU A 695 30.42 -7.46 -6.20
CA GLU A 695 31.36 -7.24 -5.09
C GLU A 695 30.84 -7.83 -3.78
N VAL A 696 29.54 -7.59 -3.48
CA VAL A 696 28.91 -8.06 -2.25
C VAL A 696 28.84 -9.58 -2.21
N LEU A 697 28.41 -10.24 -3.29
CA LEU A 697 28.18 -11.69 -3.28
C LEU A 697 29.46 -12.51 -3.47
N GLU A 698 30.46 -12.02 -4.24
CA GLU A 698 31.73 -12.71 -4.48
C GLU A 698 32.66 -12.73 -3.25
N ASN A 699 32.50 -11.83 -2.29
CA ASN A 699 33.28 -11.83 -1.03
C ASN A 699 33.13 -13.11 -0.20
N LEU A 700 32.22 -14.02 -0.56
CA LEU A 700 32.11 -15.36 0.05
C LEU A 700 32.74 -16.48 -0.78
N ALA A 701 33.17 -16.21 -2.01
CA ALA A 701 33.65 -17.25 -2.94
C ALA A 701 35.06 -17.80 -2.65
N TYR A 702 35.71 -17.40 -1.55
CA TYR A 702 37.04 -17.92 -1.13
C TYR A 702 37.02 -18.41 0.29
#